data_1880ebf32b875db5f716e0cd7e5ea127
#
_entry.id   1880ebf32b875db5f716e0cd7e5ea127
#
_cell.length_a   1.000
_cell.length_b   1.000
_cell.length_c   1.000
_cell.angle_alpha   90.00
_cell.angle_beta   90.00
_cell.angle_gamma   90.00
#
_symmetry.space_group_name_H-M   'P 1'
#
loop_
_entity.id
_entity.type
_entity.pdbx_description
1 polymer ?
#
loop_
_entity_poly.entity_id
_entity_poly.type
_entity_poly.pdbx_seq_one_letter_code
_entity_poly.pdbx_strand_id
1 'polypeptide(L)'
;MLTTRTADYKSPSSLANPKGTSIPTVSHELPDELEVYEYTGSYSYLKQERGEHLSKIRMEQWESEAKRFYGVGGVRGIDAGRWFELTGHPEHDPDAADRRQFAIIETVWLIENNIPLSSHHANFPHSLQNRLAQARESTQDNPASSVTHADGSSGFFRVEIEVQRKSVPFRSPFEHQKPVMQLQTVTVVGPGGQEVYTDELGRVKVQFHWDRIGQRDDQSSCWMRVAQPWATGGFGGIQLPRIGDEAVVSFLDGDPDRPLITARVGNGANRPQWDLPDQHMLSGFVSKEIGGSQNNVWLKDDTTGQVQTQIRSDHLESGLHAGYITRVSEPSGRGEKRGEGVELRTDGNAAVRGARGLLLTTHPRSGATGDAFSVDEVNLQLANAQDTAASLAQSAQTAGAQDGEQKAVASTLKAQAKAIQGGGALKQFEQPHLVIASPAGVATSTPEQIHLSSGKTTSVTTGEHVSISTGGGFFASARRAFRLFVTEAGMRLVAAAGDIDVKALKDSINLLAKLNVTVTATRITLSAQQEVEINGGGSYTRWISGQIRHGTSGGFEVHSANRTFTGPDSVSTSTIPALPPEKDQLHFALQALQGEGTQIASEPYELYKGSAKIGEGVTDEFGRIVVKDHRAGTPAYTARLSNGAEYDLNVKDALATDPDHVDQLTNMGERHS
;
A
#
# COMPACT_ATOMS: atom_id res chain seq x y z
N MET A 1 -37.32 -36.63 23.26
CA MET A 1 -36.43 -36.32 22.13
C MET A 1 -35.16 -35.69 22.63
N LEU A 2 -34.01 -36.07 22.10
CA LEU A 2 -32.71 -35.37 22.36
C LEU A 2 -32.26 -34.67 21.09
N THR A 3 -31.96 -33.38 21.22
CA THR A 3 -31.40 -32.59 20.15
C THR A 3 -30.04 -32.06 20.60
N THR A 4 -28.99 -32.33 19.82
CA THR A 4 -27.64 -31.83 20.06
C THR A 4 -27.22 -30.88 18.96
N ARG A 5 -26.39 -29.90 19.28
CA ARG A 5 -25.83 -28.96 18.31
C ARG A 5 -24.38 -28.63 18.63
N THR A 6 -23.59 -28.47 17.59
CA THR A 6 -22.21 -28.02 17.67
C THR A 6 -22.02 -26.75 16.83
N ALA A 7 -20.95 -25.96 17.08
CA ALA A 7 -20.52 -24.86 16.22
C ALA A 7 -19.21 -25.20 15.54
N ASP A 8 -19.14 -25.00 14.22
CA ASP A 8 -17.89 -25.18 13.46
C ASP A 8 -17.40 -23.83 12.92
N TYR A 9 -16.19 -23.45 13.30
CA TYR A 9 -15.57 -22.22 12.84
C TYR A 9 -15.22 -22.23 11.35
N LYS A 10 -15.13 -23.39 10.73
CA LYS A 10 -14.94 -23.53 9.27
C LYS A 10 -16.23 -23.26 8.50
N SER A 11 -17.37 -23.34 9.18
CA SER A 11 -18.70 -23.09 8.65
C SER A 11 -19.45 -22.12 9.57
N PRO A 12 -19.12 -20.82 9.54
CA PRO A 12 -19.55 -19.85 10.56
C PRO A 12 -21.07 -19.57 10.54
N SER A 13 -21.80 -19.96 9.51
CA SER A 13 -23.24 -19.85 9.49
C SER A 13 -23.88 -20.82 10.49
N SER A 14 -24.65 -20.27 11.44
CA SER A 14 -25.37 -21.09 12.40
C SER A 14 -26.36 -22.08 11.76
N LEU A 15 -26.84 -21.80 10.57
CA LEU A 15 -27.73 -22.67 9.78
C LEU A 15 -26.99 -23.85 9.17
N ALA A 16 -25.69 -23.70 8.86
CA ALA A 16 -24.86 -24.74 8.26
C ALA A 16 -24.23 -25.69 9.31
N ASN A 17 -24.30 -25.35 10.59
CA ASN A 17 -23.72 -26.18 11.65
C ASN A 17 -24.51 -27.46 11.84
N PRO A 18 -23.82 -28.61 11.97
CA PRO A 18 -24.50 -29.92 12.14
C PRO A 18 -25.37 -29.96 13.39
N LYS A 19 -26.50 -30.65 13.29
CA LYS A 19 -27.49 -30.84 14.35
C LYS A 19 -27.84 -32.31 14.44
N GLY A 20 -27.58 -32.92 15.60
CA GLY A 20 -28.02 -34.31 15.87
C GLY A 20 -29.37 -34.32 16.55
N THR A 21 -30.25 -35.20 16.13
CA THR A 21 -31.54 -35.40 16.77
C THR A 21 -31.82 -36.90 16.91
N SER A 22 -32.32 -37.31 18.05
CA SER A 22 -32.79 -38.69 18.28
C SER A 22 -34.05 -38.70 19.14
N ILE A 23 -34.95 -39.60 18.80
CA ILE A 23 -36.13 -39.94 19.60
C ILE A 23 -35.87 -41.27 20.29
N PRO A 24 -36.68 -41.71 21.29
CA PRO A 24 -36.60 -43.04 21.85
C PRO A 24 -36.56 -44.10 20.75
N THR A 25 -35.64 -45.07 20.86
CA THR A 25 -35.38 -46.04 19.79
C THR A 25 -36.11 -47.36 20.01
N VAL A 26 -36.23 -47.81 21.26
CA VAL A 26 -36.79 -49.13 21.65
C VAL A 26 -37.71 -49.02 22.86
N SER A 27 -37.39 -48.18 23.82
CA SER A 27 -38.10 -48.06 25.07
C SER A 27 -39.26 -47.07 24.98
N HIS A 28 -40.48 -47.53 25.31
CA HIS A 28 -41.65 -46.64 25.44
C HIS A 28 -41.74 -45.96 26.81
N GLU A 29 -40.71 -46.08 27.64
CA GLU A 29 -40.71 -45.56 29.01
C GLU A 29 -40.21 -44.11 29.10
N LEU A 30 -39.53 -43.62 28.05
CA LEU A 30 -39.14 -42.21 27.95
C LEU A 30 -40.16 -41.42 27.11
N PRO A 31 -40.59 -40.24 27.60
CA PRO A 31 -41.50 -39.38 26.84
C PRO A 31 -40.83 -38.88 25.56
N ASP A 32 -41.43 -39.10 24.40
CA ASP A 32 -40.96 -38.62 23.10
C ASP A 32 -41.38 -37.17 22.80
N GLU A 33 -42.38 -36.66 23.50
CA GLU A 33 -42.92 -35.32 23.35
C GLU A 33 -42.03 -34.23 23.98
N LEU A 34 -41.19 -34.58 24.96
CA LEU A 34 -40.30 -33.63 25.65
C LEU A 34 -38.95 -33.58 24.95
N GLU A 35 -38.49 -32.35 24.66
CA GLU A 35 -37.18 -32.13 24.11
C GLU A 35 -36.15 -31.80 25.19
N VAL A 36 -35.03 -32.48 25.15
CA VAL A 36 -33.81 -32.08 25.81
C VAL A 36 -32.86 -31.55 24.74
N TYR A 37 -32.52 -30.24 24.84
CA TYR A 37 -31.58 -29.63 23.93
C TYR A 37 -30.21 -29.48 24.63
N GLU A 38 -29.14 -29.91 23.95
CA GLU A 38 -27.78 -29.83 24.44
C GLU A 38 -26.87 -29.19 23.39
N TYR A 39 -26.20 -28.11 23.78
CA TYR A 39 -25.10 -27.60 23.00
C TYR A 39 -23.82 -28.35 23.41
N THR A 40 -23.30 -29.16 22.49
CA THR A 40 -22.15 -30.05 22.77
C THR A 40 -20.79 -29.34 22.67
N GLY A 41 -20.79 -28.02 22.49
CA GLY A 41 -19.58 -27.20 22.35
C GLY A 41 -19.11 -27.07 20.90
N SER A 42 -17.96 -26.40 20.70
CA SER A 42 -17.43 -26.11 19.38
C SER A 42 -16.86 -27.36 18.70
N TYR A 43 -17.20 -27.57 17.43
CA TYR A 43 -16.70 -28.63 16.52
C TYR A 43 -16.66 -30.07 17.12
N SER A 44 -17.65 -30.42 17.94
CA SER A 44 -17.78 -31.77 18.53
C SER A 44 -17.98 -32.83 17.47
N TYR A 45 -18.64 -32.48 16.39
CA TYR A 45 -18.78 -33.32 15.19
C TYR A 45 -18.90 -32.44 13.95
N LEU A 46 -18.40 -32.94 12.81
CA LEU A 46 -18.30 -32.16 11.57
C LEU A 46 -19.45 -32.44 10.59
N LYS A 47 -20.17 -33.53 10.76
CA LYS A 47 -21.23 -33.99 9.83
C LYS A 47 -22.53 -34.26 10.57
N GLN A 48 -23.67 -34.01 9.92
CA GLN A 48 -25.01 -34.24 10.42
C GLN A 48 -25.17 -35.70 10.89
N GLU A 49 -24.80 -36.66 10.06
CA GLU A 49 -24.88 -38.10 10.35
C GLU A 49 -24.14 -38.49 11.64
N ARG A 50 -22.99 -37.86 11.90
CA ARG A 50 -22.24 -38.11 13.14
C ARG A 50 -22.96 -37.54 14.36
N GLY A 51 -23.58 -36.37 14.24
CA GLY A 51 -24.40 -35.77 15.29
C GLY A 51 -25.61 -36.64 15.63
N GLU A 52 -26.31 -37.13 14.63
CA GLU A 52 -27.43 -38.06 14.78
C GLU A 52 -27.01 -39.37 15.44
N HIS A 53 -25.89 -39.96 15.02
CA HIS A 53 -25.34 -41.18 15.63
C HIS A 53 -24.98 -40.96 17.11
N LEU A 54 -24.34 -39.86 17.46
CA LEU A 54 -23.99 -39.56 18.85
C LEU A 54 -25.25 -39.32 19.72
N SER A 55 -26.23 -38.58 19.19
CA SER A 55 -27.50 -38.34 19.86
C SER A 55 -28.27 -39.68 20.06
N LYS A 56 -28.20 -40.58 19.08
CA LYS A 56 -28.78 -41.91 19.18
C LYS A 56 -28.12 -42.74 20.28
N ILE A 57 -26.78 -42.80 20.33
CA ILE A 57 -26.03 -43.49 21.39
C ILE A 57 -26.41 -42.95 22.76
N ARG A 58 -26.54 -41.62 22.90
CA ARG A 58 -26.93 -41.01 24.16
C ARG A 58 -28.37 -41.29 24.55
N MET A 59 -29.29 -41.35 23.58
CA MET A 59 -30.67 -41.78 23.79
C MET A 59 -30.70 -43.24 24.23
N GLU A 60 -29.95 -44.11 23.57
CA GLU A 60 -29.83 -45.52 23.95
C GLU A 60 -29.27 -45.70 25.36
N GLN A 61 -28.35 -44.85 25.80
CA GLN A 61 -27.85 -44.84 27.16
C GLN A 61 -28.93 -44.44 28.15
N TRP A 62 -29.71 -43.38 27.89
CA TRP A 62 -30.84 -43.03 28.74
C TRP A 62 -31.92 -44.13 28.78
N GLU A 63 -32.24 -44.74 27.66
CA GLU A 63 -33.15 -45.90 27.59
C GLU A 63 -32.60 -47.08 28.43
N SER A 64 -31.29 -47.32 28.36
CA SER A 64 -30.63 -48.35 29.14
C SER A 64 -30.69 -48.06 30.65
N GLU A 65 -30.65 -46.77 31.07
CA GLU A 65 -30.72 -46.39 32.49
C GLU A 65 -32.14 -46.18 33.00
N ALA A 66 -33.10 -45.95 32.13
CA ALA A 66 -34.48 -45.61 32.49
C ALA A 66 -35.15 -46.73 33.35
N LYS A 67 -34.79 -47.98 33.09
CA LYS A 67 -35.34 -49.10 33.87
C LYS A 67 -34.31 -50.20 34.04
N ARG A 68 -34.01 -50.49 35.29
CA ARG A 68 -33.13 -51.55 35.74
C ARG A 68 -33.87 -52.50 36.63
N PHE A 69 -33.47 -53.76 36.60
CA PHE A 69 -33.99 -54.79 37.46
C PHE A 69 -32.84 -55.36 38.26
N TYR A 70 -33.13 -55.72 39.48
CA TYR A 70 -32.12 -56.24 40.43
C TYR A 70 -32.52 -57.62 40.88
N GLY A 71 -31.58 -58.51 40.86
CA GLY A 71 -31.81 -59.91 41.26
C GLY A 71 -30.74 -60.38 42.23
N VAL A 72 -31.13 -61.26 43.09
CA VAL A 72 -30.25 -61.93 44.07
C VAL A 72 -30.39 -63.38 43.95
N GLY A 73 -29.31 -64.14 43.91
CA GLY A 73 -29.38 -65.57 43.78
C GLY A 73 -28.09 -66.32 44.10
N GLY A 74 -28.19 -67.67 43.99
CA GLY A 74 -27.04 -68.54 44.17
C GLY A 74 -26.53 -69.20 42.88
N VAL A 75 -26.87 -68.64 41.69
CA VAL A 75 -26.47 -69.17 40.39
C VAL A 75 -24.99 -68.83 40.14
N ARG A 76 -24.21 -69.91 39.87
CA ARG A 76 -22.74 -69.80 39.76
C ARG A 76 -22.20 -69.51 38.36
N GLY A 77 -23.05 -69.61 37.35
CA GLY A 77 -22.66 -69.37 35.94
C GLY A 77 -23.16 -68.08 35.34
N ILE A 78 -23.44 -67.10 36.17
CA ILE A 78 -23.92 -65.76 35.78
C ILE A 78 -22.74 -64.80 35.65
N ASP A 79 -22.60 -64.16 34.45
CA ASP A 79 -21.57 -63.16 34.17
C ASP A 79 -22.14 -61.93 33.49
N ALA A 80 -21.59 -60.77 33.74
CA ALA A 80 -21.93 -59.58 32.98
C ALA A 80 -21.68 -59.76 31.48
N GLY A 81 -22.54 -59.16 30.65
CA GLY A 81 -22.50 -59.30 29.19
C GLY A 81 -23.22 -60.52 28.66
N ARG A 82 -23.76 -61.43 29.54
CA ARG A 82 -24.65 -62.55 29.17
C ARG A 82 -26.10 -62.13 29.34
N TRP A 83 -26.99 -63.03 28.94
CA TRP A 83 -28.43 -62.87 29.11
C TRP A 83 -29.09 -64.16 29.56
N PHE A 84 -30.28 -64.02 30.19
CA PHE A 84 -31.09 -65.15 30.57
C PHE A 84 -32.58 -64.86 30.32
N GLU A 85 -33.36 -65.85 30.28
CA GLU A 85 -34.84 -65.80 30.32
C GLU A 85 -35.32 -66.06 31.73
N LEU A 86 -36.12 -65.12 32.23
CA LEU A 86 -36.76 -65.28 33.55
C LEU A 86 -38.05 -66.00 33.43
N THR A 87 -38.23 -67.09 34.18
CA THR A 87 -39.45 -67.96 34.24
C THR A 87 -39.83 -68.20 35.68
N GLY A 88 -41.12 -68.43 35.94
CA GLY A 88 -41.63 -68.66 37.26
C GLY A 88 -41.75 -67.43 38.13
N HIS A 89 -41.82 -66.26 37.52
CA HIS A 89 -41.91 -64.96 38.23
C HIS A 89 -43.32 -64.37 38.04
N PRO A 90 -44.08 -64.13 39.11
CA PRO A 90 -45.49 -63.76 39.04
C PRO A 90 -45.78 -62.52 38.20
N GLU A 91 -44.89 -61.53 38.23
CA GLU A 91 -45.06 -60.30 37.47
C GLU A 91 -44.55 -60.35 36.04
N HIS A 92 -43.61 -61.23 35.70
CA HIS A 92 -42.97 -61.31 34.40
C HIS A 92 -43.44 -62.53 33.54
N ASP A 93 -44.02 -63.50 34.11
CA ASP A 93 -44.55 -64.64 33.37
C ASP A 93 -45.70 -64.32 32.39
N PRO A 94 -46.55 -63.28 32.66
CA PRO A 94 -47.52 -62.79 31.69
C PRO A 94 -46.86 -61.99 30.50
N ASP A 95 -45.63 -61.58 30.63
CA ASP A 95 -44.94 -60.88 29.56
C ASP A 95 -44.65 -61.76 28.35
N ALA A 96 -44.58 -61.18 27.15
CA ALA A 96 -44.14 -61.87 25.95
C ALA A 96 -42.73 -62.47 26.13
N ALA A 97 -42.36 -63.50 25.45
CA ALA A 97 -41.10 -64.23 25.62
C ALA A 97 -39.83 -63.33 25.45
N ASP A 98 -39.88 -62.38 24.51
CA ASP A 98 -38.82 -61.41 24.28
C ASP A 98 -38.69 -60.43 25.45
N ARG A 99 -39.78 -60.12 26.13
CA ARG A 99 -39.79 -59.26 27.31
C ARG A 99 -39.32 -59.97 28.59
N ARG A 100 -39.27 -61.25 28.62
CA ARG A 100 -38.73 -62.08 29.73
C ARG A 100 -37.21 -62.29 29.62
N GLN A 101 -36.59 -61.84 28.53
CA GLN A 101 -35.16 -61.92 28.35
C GLN A 101 -34.44 -60.69 28.96
N PHE A 102 -33.48 -60.96 29.84
CA PHE A 102 -32.74 -59.97 30.57
C PHE A 102 -31.24 -60.09 30.26
N ALA A 103 -30.61 -58.96 29.91
CA ALA A 103 -29.16 -58.84 29.78
C ALA A 103 -28.56 -58.45 31.13
N ILE A 104 -27.49 -59.09 31.50
CA ILE A 104 -26.79 -58.87 32.77
C ILE A 104 -25.79 -57.75 32.53
N ILE A 105 -25.94 -56.65 33.28
CA ILE A 105 -25.12 -55.46 33.17
C ILE A 105 -23.98 -55.51 34.17
N GLU A 106 -24.30 -55.85 35.41
CA GLU A 106 -23.33 -55.91 36.52
C GLU A 106 -23.60 -57.17 37.33
N THR A 107 -22.53 -57.75 37.85
CA THR A 107 -22.56 -58.83 38.83
C THR A 107 -21.68 -58.49 40.01
N VAL A 108 -22.22 -58.67 41.24
CA VAL A 108 -21.46 -58.56 42.47
C VAL A 108 -21.44 -59.92 43.12
N TRP A 109 -20.28 -60.48 43.23
CA TRP A 109 -20.07 -61.81 43.83
C TRP A 109 -19.66 -61.63 45.30
N LEU A 110 -20.40 -62.26 46.16
CA LEU A 110 -20.08 -62.35 47.58
C LEU A 110 -19.78 -63.80 47.91
N ILE A 111 -18.52 -64.13 48.06
CA ILE A 111 -18.05 -65.50 48.19
C ILE A 111 -17.23 -65.61 49.47
N GLU A 112 -17.58 -66.60 50.31
CA GLU A 112 -16.76 -67.00 51.43
C GLU A 112 -16.11 -68.33 51.12
N ASN A 113 -14.80 -68.35 51.16
CA ASN A 113 -14.05 -69.58 50.99
C ASN A 113 -14.03 -70.34 52.34
N ASN A 114 -14.34 -71.62 52.31
CA ASN A 114 -14.33 -72.48 53.48
C ASN A 114 -12.99 -73.18 53.74
N ILE A 115 -11.90 -72.74 53.13
CA ILE A 115 -10.56 -73.23 53.47
C ILE A 115 -10.28 -73.00 54.96
N PRO A 116 -9.88 -74.02 55.70
CA PRO A 116 -9.59 -73.88 57.10
C PRO A 116 -8.43 -72.87 57.32
N LEU A 117 -8.74 -71.74 57.89
CA LEU A 117 -7.73 -70.75 58.27
C LEU A 117 -7.24 -71.10 59.65
N SER A 118 -5.91 -70.96 59.92
CA SER A 118 -5.37 -70.96 61.22
C SER A 118 -6.04 -69.90 62.14
N SER A 119 -6.17 -70.11 63.39
CA SER A 119 -7.01 -69.38 64.35
C SER A 119 -6.74 -67.86 64.51
N HIS A 120 -6.01 -67.26 63.64
CA HIS A 120 -5.67 -65.82 63.71
C HIS A 120 -6.30 -65.13 62.50
N HIS A 121 -7.51 -64.63 62.66
CA HIS A 121 -8.10 -63.74 61.68
C HIS A 121 -7.49 -62.32 61.80
N ALA A 122 -6.66 -61.93 60.86
CA ALA A 122 -6.20 -60.55 60.81
C ALA A 122 -7.39 -59.68 60.31
N ASN A 123 -7.81 -58.77 61.20
CA ASN A 123 -8.85 -57.77 60.82
C ASN A 123 -8.18 -56.62 60.08
N PHE A 124 -8.22 -56.67 58.79
CA PHE A 124 -7.62 -55.62 57.95
C PHE A 124 -8.58 -54.42 57.83
N PRO A 125 -8.05 -53.19 57.82
CA PRO A 125 -8.83 -52.03 57.44
C PRO A 125 -9.44 -52.26 56.07
N HIS A 126 -10.70 -51.91 55.89
CA HIS A 126 -11.48 -52.12 54.65
C HIS A 126 -11.84 -53.58 54.35
N SER A 127 -11.85 -54.46 55.34
CA SER A 127 -12.29 -55.85 55.24
C SER A 127 -13.73 -55.91 54.73
N LEU A 128 -14.01 -56.83 53.76
CA LEU A 128 -15.35 -57.11 53.24
C LEU A 128 -16.20 -57.96 54.20
N GLN A 129 -15.70 -58.31 55.41
CA GLN A 129 -16.42 -59.15 56.36
C GLN A 129 -17.77 -58.57 56.81
N ASN A 130 -17.87 -57.25 56.99
CA ASN A 130 -19.14 -56.61 57.36
C ASN A 130 -20.15 -56.71 56.19
N ARG A 131 -19.71 -56.55 54.99
CA ARG A 131 -20.55 -56.72 53.80
C ARG A 131 -21.01 -58.16 53.60
N LEU A 132 -20.13 -59.10 53.87
CA LEU A 132 -20.41 -60.51 53.83
C LEU A 132 -21.39 -60.92 54.93
N ALA A 133 -21.21 -60.40 56.18
CA ALA A 133 -22.14 -60.63 57.27
C ALA A 133 -23.56 -60.09 56.96
N GLN A 134 -23.67 -58.86 56.45
CA GLN A 134 -24.93 -58.27 56.02
C GLN A 134 -25.57 -59.09 54.91
N ALA A 135 -24.79 -59.59 53.97
CA ALA A 135 -25.26 -60.45 52.90
C ALA A 135 -25.80 -61.79 53.41
N ARG A 136 -25.17 -62.36 54.42
CA ARG A 136 -25.63 -63.53 55.10
C ARG A 136 -26.96 -63.30 55.83
N GLU A 137 -27.05 -62.24 56.62
CA GLU A 137 -28.30 -61.90 57.32
C GLU A 137 -29.45 -61.68 56.39
N SER A 138 -29.27 -61.01 55.26
CA SER A 138 -30.30 -60.78 54.26
C SER A 138 -30.68 -62.00 53.46
N THR A 139 -30.02 -63.16 53.61
CA THR A 139 -30.17 -64.37 52.82
C THR A 139 -30.46 -65.62 53.70
N GLN A 140 -30.73 -65.40 55.01
CA GLN A 140 -30.88 -66.52 56.01
C GLN A 140 -31.85 -67.60 55.64
N ASP A 141 -32.85 -67.33 54.76
CA ASP A 141 -33.87 -68.29 54.32
C ASP A 141 -33.65 -68.83 52.93
N ASN A 142 -32.51 -68.49 52.24
CA ASN A 142 -32.24 -68.99 50.91
C ASN A 142 -31.18 -70.11 50.86
N PRO A 143 -31.61 -71.39 50.73
CA PRO A 143 -30.70 -72.55 50.75
C PRO A 143 -29.72 -72.55 49.59
N ALA A 144 -29.96 -71.77 48.53
CA ALA A 144 -29.06 -71.65 47.36
C ALA A 144 -27.78 -70.83 47.64
N SER A 145 -27.73 -70.08 48.72
CA SER A 145 -26.59 -69.26 49.15
C SER A 145 -25.62 -69.98 50.09
N SER A 146 -25.99 -71.16 50.58
CA SER A 146 -25.14 -71.95 51.45
C SER A 146 -24.76 -73.28 50.79
N VAL A 147 -23.51 -73.62 50.87
CA VAL A 147 -22.99 -74.90 50.35
C VAL A 147 -22.39 -75.68 51.52
N THR A 148 -22.97 -76.81 51.87
CA THR A 148 -22.41 -77.70 52.87
C THR A 148 -21.49 -78.71 52.18
N HIS A 149 -20.19 -78.73 52.59
CA HIS A 149 -19.21 -79.70 52.14
C HIS A 149 -19.21 -80.98 52.87
N ALA A 150 -18.57 -82.04 52.36
CA ALA A 150 -18.53 -83.33 52.92
C ALA A 150 -17.90 -83.40 54.35
N ASP A 151 -17.09 -82.45 54.74
CA ASP A 151 -16.54 -82.32 56.04
C ASP A 151 -17.43 -81.56 57.03
N GLY A 152 -18.66 -81.21 56.63
CA GLY A 152 -19.56 -80.45 57.46
C GLY A 152 -19.37 -78.95 57.51
N SER A 153 -18.37 -78.45 56.81
CA SER A 153 -18.17 -77.02 56.71
C SER A 153 -19.16 -76.37 55.76
N SER A 154 -19.58 -75.15 56.00
CA SER A 154 -20.51 -74.39 55.23
C SER A 154 -19.84 -73.17 54.56
N GLY A 155 -19.89 -73.17 53.22
CA GLY A 155 -19.48 -72.00 52.45
C GLY A 155 -20.65 -71.10 52.12
N PHE A 156 -20.37 -69.80 51.84
CA PHE A 156 -21.37 -68.85 51.44
C PHE A 156 -21.08 -68.33 50.02
N PHE A 157 -22.11 -68.32 49.22
CA PHE A 157 -22.08 -67.86 47.85
C PHE A 157 -23.36 -67.11 47.51
N ARG A 158 -23.22 -65.87 47.10
CA ARG A 158 -24.34 -65.06 46.64
C ARG A 158 -23.87 -64.22 45.45
N VAL A 159 -24.70 -64.11 44.49
CA VAL A 159 -24.53 -63.15 43.38
C VAL A 159 -25.68 -62.17 43.38
N GLU A 160 -25.33 -60.90 43.31
CA GLU A 160 -26.24 -59.80 43.05
C GLU A 160 -26.07 -59.43 41.60
N ILE A 161 -27.17 -59.23 40.91
CA ILE A 161 -27.15 -58.87 39.49
C ILE A 161 -27.96 -57.61 39.24
N GLU A 162 -27.43 -56.74 38.40
CA GLU A 162 -28.17 -55.67 37.76
C GLU A 162 -28.44 -56.08 36.31
N VAL A 163 -29.68 -55.98 35.87
CA VAL A 163 -30.08 -56.44 34.54
C VAL A 163 -31.01 -55.42 33.90
N GLN A 164 -31.05 -55.44 32.59
CA GLN A 164 -32.03 -54.71 31.80
C GLN A 164 -32.73 -55.65 30.83
N ARG A 165 -33.84 -55.23 30.19
CA ARG A 165 -34.44 -55.96 29.10
C ARG A 165 -33.41 -56.15 27.96
N LYS A 166 -33.24 -57.34 27.47
CA LYS A 166 -32.30 -57.67 26.35
C LYS A 166 -32.61 -56.90 25.08
N SER A 167 -33.88 -56.56 24.82
CA SER A 167 -34.33 -55.77 23.69
C SER A 167 -33.83 -54.31 23.70
N VAL A 168 -33.43 -53.78 24.87
CA VAL A 168 -32.88 -52.43 25.05
C VAL A 168 -31.36 -52.50 24.86
N PRO A 169 -30.77 -51.78 23.87
CA PRO A 169 -29.34 -51.74 23.70
C PRO A 169 -28.64 -51.19 24.94
N PHE A 170 -27.66 -51.93 25.46
CA PHE A 170 -26.84 -51.42 26.58
C PHE A 170 -25.83 -50.37 26.06
N ARG A 171 -25.80 -49.26 26.76
CA ARG A 171 -24.73 -48.27 26.67
C ARG A 171 -24.24 -47.96 28.07
N SER A 172 -22.91 -47.92 28.24
CA SER A 172 -22.33 -47.58 29.52
C SER A 172 -22.69 -46.15 29.91
N PRO A 173 -22.85 -45.86 31.22
CA PRO A 173 -23.04 -44.50 31.71
C PRO A 173 -21.89 -43.62 31.29
N PHE A 174 -22.17 -42.32 31.06
CA PHE A 174 -21.17 -41.32 30.72
C PHE A 174 -20.51 -40.81 32.02
N GLU A 175 -19.79 -41.70 32.68
CA GLU A 175 -19.21 -41.40 34.04
C GLU A 175 -17.89 -40.60 33.97
N HIS A 176 -17.17 -40.69 32.85
CA HIS A 176 -15.92 -39.96 32.68
C HIS A 176 -16.15 -38.58 32.09
N GLN A 177 -16.03 -37.57 32.96
CA GLN A 177 -15.92 -36.22 32.50
C GLN A 177 -14.48 -35.97 32.00
N LYS A 178 -14.34 -35.32 30.84
CA LYS A 178 -13.06 -34.83 30.39
C LYS A 178 -12.49 -33.88 31.45
N PRO A 179 -11.17 -33.87 31.69
CA PRO A 179 -10.57 -32.92 32.58
C PRO A 179 -10.82 -31.49 32.07
N VAL A 180 -11.14 -30.57 32.97
CA VAL A 180 -11.28 -29.15 32.66
C VAL A 180 -9.90 -28.55 32.60
N MET A 181 -9.49 -28.15 31.39
CA MET A 181 -8.17 -27.56 31.15
C MET A 181 -8.15 -26.07 31.51
N GLN A 182 -7.06 -25.65 32.12
CA GLN A 182 -6.75 -24.26 32.41
C GLN A 182 -5.78 -23.68 31.38
N LEU A 183 -5.50 -22.36 31.47
CA LEU A 183 -4.49 -21.72 30.63
C LEU A 183 -3.14 -22.43 30.75
N GLN A 184 -2.48 -22.63 29.62
CA GLN A 184 -1.14 -23.20 29.55
C GLN A 184 -0.28 -22.41 28.59
N THR A 185 1.03 -22.45 28.77
CA THR A 185 1.97 -21.96 27.77
C THR A 185 2.54 -23.12 26.97
N VAL A 186 2.90 -22.82 25.73
CA VAL A 186 3.40 -23.76 24.73
C VAL A 186 4.50 -23.13 23.92
N THR A 187 5.34 -23.95 23.30
CA THR A 187 6.28 -23.47 22.27
C THR A 187 5.69 -23.72 20.88
N VAL A 188 5.72 -22.70 20.02
CA VAL A 188 5.33 -22.83 18.60
C VAL A 188 6.39 -23.65 17.87
N VAL A 189 5.96 -24.63 17.08
CA VAL A 189 6.83 -25.58 16.40
C VAL A 189 6.46 -25.77 14.93
N GLY A 190 7.33 -26.42 14.19
CA GLY A 190 7.12 -26.71 12.76
C GLY A 190 8.30 -27.48 12.17
N PRO A 191 8.31 -27.67 10.84
CA PRO A 191 9.40 -28.36 10.15
C PRO A 191 10.73 -27.66 10.34
N GLY A 192 11.80 -28.45 10.40
CA GLY A 192 13.15 -27.92 10.55
C GLY A 192 13.53 -26.95 9.43
N GLY A 193 14.18 -25.84 9.79
CA GLY A 193 14.62 -24.81 8.85
C GLY A 193 13.57 -23.79 8.45
N GLN A 194 12.34 -23.87 8.94
CA GLN A 194 11.30 -22.86 8.74
C GLN A 194 11.24 -21.92 9.97
N GLU A 195 10.93 -20.65 9.73
CA GLU A 195 10.65 -19.68 10.79
C GLU A 195 9.16 -19.49 11.06
N VAL A 196 8.32 -19.74 10.07
CA VAL A 196 6.87 -19.66 10.15
C VAL A 196 6.28 -20.89 9.50
N TYR A 197 5.38 -21.57 10.21
CA TYR A 197 4.65 -22.72 9.69
C TYR A 197 3.16 -22.55 9.99
N THR A 198 2.36 -22.37 8.95
CA THR A 198 0.94 -22.07 9.06
C THR A 198 0.15 -22.68 7.92
N ASP A 199 -1.15 -22.85 8.11
CA ASP A 199 -2.08 -23.25 7.06
C ASP A 199 -2.92 -22.08 6.52
N GLU A 200 -3.86 -22.38 5.63
CA GLU A 200 -4.76 -21.40 4.98
C GLU A 200 -5.63 -20.59 5.95
N LEU A 201 -5.86 -21.09 7.16
CA LEU A 201 -6.63 -20.41 8.22
C LEU A 201 -5.73 -19.66 9.22
N GLY A 202 -4.42 -19.57 8.97
CA GLY A 202 -3.48 -18.93 9.88
C GLY A 202 -3.29 -19.71 11.18
N ARG A 203 -3.51 -21.02 11.18
CA ARG A 203 -3.29 -21.88 12.33
C ARG A 203 -1.83 -22.29 12.43
N VAL A 204 -1.36 -22.58 13.62
CA VAL A 204 0.02 -23.00 13.87
C VAL A 204 0.07 -24.31 14.64
N LYS A 205 1.25 -24.92 14.72
CA LYS A 205 1.54 -26.09 15.49
C LYS A 205 2.32 -25.72 16.74
N VAL A 206 2.11 -26.45 17.82
CA VAL A 206 2.79 -26.18 19.11
C VAL A 206 3.23 -27.47 19.77
N GLN A 207 4.10 -27.33 20.79
CA GLN A 207 4.41 -28.40 21.73
C GLN A 207 4.18 -27.90 23.14
N PHE A 208 3.40 -28.65 23.92
CA PHE A 208 3.15 -28.40 25.34
C PHE A 208 4.41 -28.72 26.15
N HIS A 209 4.65 -27.98 27.23
CA HIS A 209 5.84 -28.17 28.06
C HIS A 209 5.88 -29.53 28.80
N TRP A 210 4.71 -30.12 29.03
CA TRP A 210 4.60 -31.45 29.62
C TRP A 210 4.73 -32.59 28.60
N ASP A 211 4.67 -32.27 27.33
CA ASP A 211 4.84 -33.28 26.26
C ASP A 211 6.32 -33.64 26.13
N ARG A 212 6.66 -34.79 26.65
CA ARG A 212 8.02 -35.35 26.61
C ARG A 212 8.28 -36.30 25.42
N ILE A 213 7.25 -36.55 24.59
CA ILE A 213 7.34 -37.48 23.47
C ILE A 213 7.53 -36.69 22.17
N GLY A 214 6.89 -35.54 22.05
CA GLY A 214 6.98 -34.67 20.88
C GLY A 214 8.40 -34.24 20.56
N GLN A 215 8.71 -34.11 19.26
CA GLN A 215 10.05 -33.81 18.74
C GLN A 215 10.24 -32.34 18.32
N ARG A 216 9.31 -31.47 18.72
CA ARG A 216 9.26 -30.04 18.34
C ARG A 216 9.16 -29.81 16.83
N ASP A 217 8.37 -30.64 16.16
CA ASP A 217 8.13 -30.62 14.73
C ASP A 217 6.65 -30.35 14.39
N ASP A 218 6.30 -30.46 13.13
CA ASP A 218 4.94 -30.27 12.63
C ASP A 218 3.97 -31.39 13.03
N GLN A 219 4.44 -32.44 13.68
CA GLN A 219 3.61 -33.54 14.19
C GLN A 219 3.31 -33.45 15.69
N SER A 220 3.93 -32.49 16.38
CA SER A 220 3.80 -32.34 17.84
C SER A 220 2.38 -31.95 18.30
N SER A 221 1.52 -31.42 17.45
CA SER A 221 0.12 -31.11 17.81
C SER A 221 -0.83 -31.12 16.60
N CYS A 222 -2.13 -30.96 16.88
CA CYS A 222 -3.11 -30.51 15.88
C CYS A 222 -2.83 -29.07 15.43
N TRP A 223 -3.48 -28.63 14.38
CA TRP A 223 -3.53 -27.23 13.97
C TRP A 223 -4.35 -26.39 14.97
N MET A 224 -3.74 -25.39 15.58
CA MET A 224 -4.37 -24.51 16.57
C MET A 224 -4.65 -23.13 15.96
N ARG A 225 -5.86 -22.61 16.12
CA ARG A 225 -6.21 -21.26 15.73
C ARG A 225 -5.48 -20.26 16.60
N VAL A 226 -5.14 -19.10 15.98
CA VAL A 226 -4.51 -17.98 16.67
C VAL A 226 -5.50 -16.82 16.73
N ALA A 227 -5.80 -16.35 17.94
CA ALA A 227 -6.58 -15.14 18.12
C ALA A 227 -5.83 -13.93 17.56
N GLN A 228 -6.51 -13.10 16.80
CA GLN A 228 -5.99 -11.86 16.24
C GLN A 228 -6.71 -10.68 16.90
N PRO A 229 -6.05 -9.52 17.05
CA PRO A 229 -6.68 -8.33 17.61
C PRO A 229 -7.94 -7.88 16.84
N TRP A 230 -7.96 -8.16 15.54
CA TRP A 230 -9.06 -7.84 14.63
C TRP A 230 -9.08 -8.86 13.50
N ALA A 231 -10.05 -9.77 13.51
CA ALA A 231 -10.23 -10.82 12.51
C ALA A 231 -11.55 -10.62 11.77
N THR A 232 -11.48 -10.29 10.48
CA THR A 232 -12.63 -10.08 9.60
C THR A 232 -12.33 -10.64 8.22
N GLY A 233 -13.35 -10.89 7.43
CA GLY A 233 -13.20 -11.39 6.06
C GLY A 233 -12.54 -10.35 5.14
N GLY A 234 -11.30 -10.60 4.78
CA GLY A 234 -10.54 -9.78 3.83
C GLY A 234 -9.89 -8.52 4.39
N PHE A 235 -10.12 -8.15 5.65
CA PHE A 235 -9.45 -7.03 6.32
C PHE A 235 -9.28 -7.29 7.82
N GLY A 236 -8.43 -6.49 8.49
CA GLY A 236 -8.10 -6.62 9.92
C GLY A 236 -6.59 -6.70 10.14
N GLY A 237 -6.19 -7.22 11.30
CA GLY A 237 -4.79 -7.40 11.67
C GLY A 237 -4.42 -8.88 11.69
N ILE A 238 -3.26 -9.23 11.14
CA ILE A 238 -2.70 -10.58 11.19
C ILE A 238 -1.26 -10.52 11.70
N GLN A 239 -0.97 -11.33 12.72
CA GLN A 239 0.38 -11.51 13.26
C GLN A 239 0.53 -12.97 13.67
N LEU A 240 1.16 -13.76 12.82
CA LEU A 240 1.36 -15.18 13.09
C LEU A 240 2.53 -15.37 14.06
N PRO A 241 2.39 -16.27 15.07
CA PRO A 241 3.51 -16.71 15.89
C PRO A 241 4.57 -17.39 15.03
N ARG A 242 5.83 -17.16 15.38
CA ARG A 242 6.97 -17.82 14.75
C ARG A 242 7.36 -19.08 15.50
N ILE A 243 8.04 -20.00 14.83
CA ILE A 243 8.62 -21.18 15.45
C ILE A 243 9.61 -20.71 16.52
N GLY A 244 9.45 -21.23 17.74
CA GLY A 244 10.22 -20.82 18.92
C GLY A 244 9.52 -19.78 19.81
N ASP A 245 8.44 -19.12 19.33
CA ASP A 245 7.66 -18.22 20.18
C ASP A 245 6.97 -19.02 21.30
N GLU A 246 6.85 -18.40 22.48
CA GLU A 246 6.01 -18.90 23.56
C GLU A 246 4.60 -18.30 23.43
N ALA A 247 3.61 -19.18 23.33
CA ALA A 247 2.21 -18.81 23.17
C ALA A 247 1.37 -19.28 24.36
N VAL A 248 0.29 -18.56 24.65
CA VAL A 248 -0.69 -18.91 25.67
C VAL A 248 -1.86 -19.61 24.99
N VAL A 249 -2.17 -20.82 25.46
CA VAL A 249 -3.29 -21.62 24.99
C VAL A 249 -4.42 -21.58 26.02
N SER A 250 -5.60 -21.19 25.56
CA SER A 250 -6.87 -21.37 26.25
C SER A 250 -7.61 -22.53 25.63
N PHE A 251 -8.47 -23.17 26.43
CA PHE A 251 -9.29 -24.28 25.94
C PHE A 251 -10.76 -23.86 25.94
N LEU A 252 -11.43 -23.93 24.79
CA LEU A 252 -12.84 -23.58 24.69
C LEU A 252 -13.66 -24.52 25.57
N ASP A 253 -14.49 -23.96 26.43
CA ASP A 253 -15.30 -24.71 27.43
C ASP A 253 -14.45 -25.59 28.38
N GLY A 254 -13.13 -25.31 28.49
CA GLY A 254 -12.19 -26.15 29.24
C GLY A 254 -11.89 -27.51 28.59
N ASP A 255 -12.35 -27.76 27.38
CA ASP A 255 -12.17 -29.03 26.68
C ASP A 255 -10.74 -29.18 26.12
N PRO A 256 -9.97 -30.21 26.55
CA PRO A 256 -8.61 -30.45 26.07
C PRO A 256 -8.49 -30.59 24.56
N ASP A 257 -9.54 -31.00 23.87
CA ASP A 257 -9.55 -31.17 22.42
C ASP A 257 -9.80 -29.87 21.65
N ARG A 258 -9.98 -28.74 22.34
CA ARG A 258 -10.38 -27.45 21.74
C ARG A 258 -9.44 -26.30 22.11
N PRO A 259 -8.15 -26.46 21.83
CA PRO A 259 -7.16 -25.43 22.12
C PRO A 259 -7.29 -24.23 21.18
N LEU A 260 -7.04 -23.04 21.73
CA LEU A 260 -7.01 -21.76 21.02
C LEU A 260 -5.83 -20.93 21.56
N ILE A 261 -4.94 -20.49 20.68
CA ILE A 261 -3.88 -19.54 21.06
C ILE A 261 -4.49 -18.15 21.23
N THR A 262 -4.38 -17.59 22.43
CA THR A 262 -4.99 -16.32 22.81
C THR A 262 -3.98 -15.19 23.00
N ALA A 263 -2.71 -15.50 23.27
CA ALA A 263 -1.65 -14.50 23.46
C ALA A 263 -0.28 -15.10 23.15
N ARG A 264 0.72 -14.24 23.21
CA ARG A 264 2.15 -14.58 23.21
C ARG A 264 2.80 -13.92 24.42
N VAL A 265 3.84 -14.53 24.96
CA VAL A 265 4.59 -14.01 26.09
C VAL A 265 6.09 -14.01 25.80
N GLY A 266 6.77 -12.98 26.26
CA GLY A 266 8.23 -12.95 26.20
C GLY A 266 8.84 -13.88 27.25
N ASN A 267 10.02 -14.39 26.95
CA ASN A 267 10.77 -15.26 27.86
C ASN A 267 12.28 -15.01 27.74
N GLY A 268 13.10 -15.82 28.39
CA GLY A 268 14.56 -15.65 28.36
C GLY A 268 15.22 -15.78 26.99
N ALA A 269 14.58 -16.50 26.07
CA ALA A 269 15.05 -16.65 24.68
C ALA A 269 14.44 -15.57 23.77
N ASN A 270 13.17 -15.21 23.98
CA ASN A 270 12.43 -14.22 23.21
C ASN A 270 12.20 -12.98 24.06
N ARG A 271 13.23 -12.13 24.16
CA ARG A 271 13.19 -10.88 24.92
C ARG A 271 12.42 -9.80 24.15
N PRO A 272 11.94 -8.73 24.84
CA PRO A 272 11.40 -7.54 24.19
C PRO A 272 12.37 -6.94 23.17
N GLN A 273 11.82 -6.20 22.21
CA GLN A 273 12.55 -5.61 21.08
C GLN A 273 13.62 -4.60 21.49
N TRP A 274 13.44 -3.95 22.63
CA TRP A 274 14.38 -2.97 23.20
C TRP A 274 14.79 -3.39 24.63
N ASP A 275 16.00 -3.03 25.02
CA ASP A 275 16.57 -3.41 26.30
C ASP A 275 15.79 -2.79 27.47
N LEU A 276 15.10 -3.63 28.22
CA LEU A 276 14.37 -3.24 29.43
C LEU A 276 15.24 -3.48 30.66
N PRO A 277 15.11 -2.66 31.72
CA PRO A 277 14.10 -1.60 31.91
C PRO A 277 14.47 -0.24 31.28
N ASP A 278 15.65 -0.05 30.74
CA ASP A 278 16.18 1.26 30.36
C ASP A 278 15.40 1.92 29.22
N GLN A 279 14.84 1.13 28.32
CA GLN A 279 14.10 1.61 27.14
C GLN A 279 12.56 1.50 27.29
N HIS A 280 12.05 1.60 28.53
CA HIS A 280 10.62 1.44 28.83
C HIS A 280 9.71 2.51 28.20
N MET A 281 10.28 3.64 27.72
CA MET A 281 9.56 4.68 27.00
C MET A 281 9.22 4.30 25.55
N LEU A 282 9.90 3.27 25.02
CA LEU A 282 9.66 2.82 23.64
C LEU A 282 8.51 1.82 23.57
N SER A 283 7.66 1.98 22.58
CA SER A 283 6.55 1.07 22.29
C SER A 283 6.35 0.91 20.79
N GLY A 284 5.84 -0.23 20.35
CA GLY A 284 5.58 -0.44 18.92
C GLY A 284 5.76 -1.88 18.45
N PHE A 285 5.96 -2.03 17.15
CA PHE A 285 6.13 -3.31 16.49
C PHE A 285 7.43 -3.33 15.70
N VAL A 286 8.18 -4.41 15.87
CA VAL A 286 9.36 -4.71 15.06
C VAL A 286 9.11 -6.06 14.40
N SER A 287 9.08 -6.10 13.08
CA SER A 287 9.06 -7.36 12.32
C SER A 287 10.48 -7.71 11.86
N LYS A 288 10.71 -8.97 11.59
CA LYS A 288 12.00 -9.45 11.10
C LYS A 288 11.82 -10.13 9.74
N GLU A 289 12.75 -9.91 8.85
CA GLU A 289 12.86 -10.62 7.58
C GLU A 289 12.90 -12.14 7.78
N ILE A 290 12.19 -12.89 6.96
CA ILE A 290 12.23 -14.35 7.00
C ILE A 290 13.54 -14.82 6.38
N GLY A 291 14.33 -15.59 7.16
CA GLY A 291 15.65 -16.06 6.74
C GLY A 291 16.73 -14.99 6.71
N GLY A 292 16.42 -13.75 7.10
CA GLY A 292 17.34 -12.63 7.06
C GLY A 292 17.46 -11.89 8.40
N SER A 293 18.02 -10.67 8.33
CA SER A 293 18.30 -9.85 9.52
C SER A 293 17.62 -8.48 9.50
N GLN A 294 17.00 -8.06 8.38
CA GLN A 294 16.38 -6.76 8.23
C GLN A 294 15.03 -6.68 8.96
N ASN A 295 14.70 -5.48 9.41
CA ASN A 295 13.49 -5.21 10.17
C ASN A 295 12.58 -4.20 9.47
N ASN A 296 11.27 -4.28 9.77
CA ASN A 296 10.35 -3.16 9.60
C ASN A 296 9.87 -2.76 10.99
N VAL A 297 9.79 -1.46 11.23
CA VAL A 297 9.53 -0.90 12.56
C VAL A 297 8.40 0.11 12.50
N TRP A 298 7.47 -0.02 13.41
CA TRP A 298 6.53 1.03 13.79
C TRP A 298 6.73 1.34 15.27
N LEU A 299 7.33 2.48 15.55
CA LEU A 299 7.79 2.90 16.86
C LEU A 299 7.07 4.15 17.34
N LYS A 300 6.80 4.20 18.63
CA LYS A 300 6.48 5.38 19.42
C LYS A 300 7.48 5.51 20.57
N ASP A 301 7.92 6.71 20.83
CA ASP A 301 8.81 7.06 21.93
C ASP A 301 8.14 8.15 22.77
N ASP A 302 7.79 7.83 24.00
CA ASP A 302 7.07 8.68 24.92
C ASP A 302 8.01 9.39 25.92
N THR A 303 9.30 9.55 25.55
CA THR A 303 10.27 10.29 26.38
C THR A 303 9.80 11.72 26.63
N THR A 304 9.75 12.12 27.89
CA THR A 304 9.25 13.42 28.32
C THR A 304 9.95 14.57 27.59
N GLY A 305 9.17 15.42 26.92
CA GLY A 305 9.64 16.55 26.11
C GLY A 305 10.37 16.18 24.82
N GLN A 306 10.41 14.89 24.47
CA GLN A 306 11.15 14.37 23.31
C GLN A 306 10.39 13.26 22.59
N VAL A 307 9.08 13.43 22.49
CA VAL A 307 8.21 12.44 21.84
C VAL A 307 8.48 12.32 20.34
N GLN A 308 8.47 11.11 19.83
CA GLN A 308 8.60 10.85 18.40
C GLN A 308 7.81 9.62 17.94
N THR A 309 7.57 9.53 16.66
CA THR A 309 7.10 8.33 16.00
C THR A 309 7.94 8.04 14.77
N GLN A 310 8.16 6.75 14.48
CA GLN A 310 8.90 6.28 13.33
C GLN A 310 8.15 5.14 12.65
N ILE A 311 8.09 5.18 11.32
CA ILE A 311 7.71 4.04 10.46
C ILE A 311 8.88 3.84 9.52
N ARG A 312 9.62 2.74 9.68
CA ARG A 312 10.84 2.52 8.90
C ARG A 312 11.01 1.08 8.45
N SER A 313 11.82 0.91 7.43
CA SER A 313 12.31 -0.36 6.94
C SER A 313 13.83 -0.26 6.79
N ASP A 314 14.54 -1.28 7.22
CA ASP A 314 16.00 -1.38 7.05
C ASP A 314 16.38 -1.51 5.56
N HIS A 315 15.43 -1.90 4.72
CA HIS A 315 15.66 -1.93 3.27
C HIS A 315 15.88 -0.52 2.73
N LEU A 316 17.11 -0.23 2.30
CA LEU A 316 17.56 1.07 1.84
C LEU A 316 17.26 2.22 2.84
N GLU A 317 17.32 1.93 4.13
CA GLU A 317 17.12 2.90 5.22
C GLU A 317 15.91 3.82 5.01
N SER A 318 14.80 3.22 4.54
CA SER A 318 13.60 3.96 4.17
C SER A 318 12.71 4.22 5.38
N GLY A 319 12.23 5.47 5.53
CA GLY A 319 11.39 5.77 6.68
C GLY A 319 10.73 7.14 6.70
N LEU A 320 9.71 7.24 7.54
CA LEU A 320 9.07 8.46 7.98
C LEU A 320 9.31 8.62 9.49
N HIS A 321 9.94 9.70 9.88
CA HIS A 321 10.24 10.06 11.26
C HIS A 321 9.58 11.41 11.60
N ALA A 322 8.91 11.50 12.75
CA ALA A 322 8.24 12.72 13.16
C ALA A 322 8.40 12.99 14.65
N GLY A 323 8.61 14.24 15.02
CA GLY A 323 8.78 14.71 16.39
C GLY A 323 10.22 15.04 16.75
N TYR A 324 10.68 14.67 17.93
CA TYR A 324 12.08 14.81 18.37
C TYR A 324 12.88 13.61 17.86
N ILE A 325 13.38 13.72 16.65
CA ILE A 325 13.97 12.60 15.90
C ILE A 325 15.30 12.17 16.52
N THR A 326 15.34 10.95 17.05
CA THR A 326 16.56 10.28 17.47
C THR A 326 16.82 9.06 16.63
N ARG A 327 18.05 8.57 16.64
CA ARG A 327 18.34 7.22 16.16
C ARG A 327 17.79 6.23 17.18
N VAL A 328 17.08 5.21 16.68
CA VAL A 328 16.63 4.08 17.51
C VAL A 328 17.03 2.80 16.80
N SER A 329 17.72 1.93 17.52
CA SER A 329 18.18 0.62 17.00
C SER A 329 17.75 -0.51 17.92
N GLU A 330 17.58 -1.66 17.38
CA GLU A 330 17.26 -2.88 18.10
C GLU A 330 18.56 -3.68 18.41
N PRO A 331 18.76 -4.13 19.64
CA PRO A 331 17.92 -3.94 20.84
C PRO A 331 18.29 -2.72 21.69
N SER A 332 19.38 -2.00 21.37
CA SER A 332 19.96 -0.96 22.26
C SER A 332 19.04 0.24 22.49
N GLY A 333 18.03 0.43 21.65
CA GLY A 333 17.03 1.45 21.82
C GLY A 333 17.45 2.83 21.35
N ARG A 334 17.10 3.85 22.12
CA ARG A 334 17.25 5.26 21.82
C ARG A 334 18.70 5.72 21.85
N GLY A 335 19.17 6.34 20.76
CA GLY A 335 20.51 6.88 20.60
C GLY A 335 20.52 8.39 20.45
N GLU A 336 21.46 8.90 19.63
CA GLU A 336 21.71 10.32 19.41
C GLU A 336 20.54 11.06 18.73
N LYS A 337 20.40 12.36 19.05
CA LYS A 337 19.48 13.25 18.38
C LYS A 337 19.92 13.48 16.94
N ARG A 338 18.96 13.39 16.01
CA ARG A 338 19.17 13.68 14.57
C ARG A 338 18.50 14.98 14.13
N GLY A 339 17.41 15.39 14.79
CA GLY A 339 16.69 16.61 14.43
C GLY A 339 15.35 16.74 15.14
N GLU A 340 14.55 17.71 14.68
CA GLU A 340 13.17 17.92 15.12
C GLU A 340 12.29 18.22 13.90
N GLY A 341 11.04 17.76 13.90
CA GLY A 341 10.09 17.96 12.83
C GLY A 341 9.74 16.67 12.11
N VAL A 342 9.82 16.65 10.77
CA VAL A 342 9.50 15.47 9.95
C VAL A 342 10.64 15.20 8.98
N GLU A 343 11.08 13.95 8.93
CA GLU A 343 12.03 13.46 7.92
C GLU A 343 11.37 12.31 7.15
N LEU A 344 11.30 12.46 5.83
CA LEU A 344 11.01 11.37 4.89
C LEU A 344 12.29 11.05 4.14
N ARG A 345 12.84 9.85 4.35
CA ARG A 345 14.14 9.47 3.79
C ARG A 345 14.12 8.09 3.17
N THR A 346 15.05 7.87 2.25
CA THR A 346 15.45 6.57 1.71
C THR A 346 16.83 6.70 1.06
N ASP A 347 17.63 5.64 1.08
CA ASP A 347 18.86 5.55 0.28
C ASP A 347 18.55 5.04 -1.16
N GLY A 348 17.28 4.73 -1.44
CA GLY A 348 16.76 4.41 -2.77
C GLY A 348 16.07 5.59 -3.44
N ASN A 349 15.17 5.28 -4.37
CA ASN A 349 14.38 6.28 -5.09
C ASN A 349 13.13 6.68 -4.28
N ALA A 350 12.85 7.99 -4.23
CA ALA A 350 11.63 8.53 -3.63
C ALA A 350 10.74 9.19 -4.68
N ALA A 351 9.44 8.99 -4.59
CA ALA A 351 8.45 9.63 -5.43
C ALA A 351 7.32 10.24 -4.58
N VAL A 352 7.03 11.54 -4.80
CA VAL A 352 5.90 12.22 -4.20
C VAL A 352 4.95 12.62 -5.32
N ARG A 353 3.73 12.10 -5.34
CA ARG A 353 2.73 12.35 -6.38
C ARG A 353 1.41 12.78 -5.77
N GLY A 354 0.89 13.91 -6.26
CA GLY A 354 -0.44 14.41 -5.91
C GLY A 354 -1.24 14.66 -7.19
N ALA A 355 -2.22 13.81 -7.52
CA ALA A 355 -3.02 13.91 -8.74
C ALA A 355 -3.81 15.23 -8.85
N ARG A 356 -4.14 15.86 -7.74
CA ARG A 356 -4.89 17.13 -7.70
C ARG A 356 -4.03 18.35 -7.38
N GLY A 357 -2.70 18.18 -7.26
CA GLY A 357 -1.72 19.22 -6.98
C GLY A 357 -0.85 18.91 -5.77
N LEU A 358 0.24 19.66 -5.67
CA LEU A 358 1.23 19.53 -4.59
C LEU A 358 1.62 20.93 -4.11
N LEU A 359 1.56 21.16 -2.80
CA LEU A 359 2.01 22.38 -2.14
C LEU A 359 3.23 22.07 -1.28
N LEU A 360 4.35 22.72 -1.58
CA LEU A 360 5.56 22.75 -0.77
C LEU A 360 5.76 24.16 -0.25
N THR A 361 5.59 24.37 1.05
CA THR A 361 5.66 25.72 1.63
C THR A 361 6.34 25.73 2.99
N THR A 362 7.01 26.83 3.28
CA THR A 362 7.57 27.16 4.60
C THR A 362 6.76 28.23 5.33
N HIS A 363 5.61 28.65 4.80
CA HIS A 363 4.68 29.51 5.51
C HIS A 363 4.05 28.73 6.70
N PRO A 364 4.18 29.23 7.93
CA PRO A 364 3.76 28.50 9.12
C PRO A 364 2.22 28.42 9.24
N ARG A 365 1.76 27.29 9.81
CA ARG A 365 0.39 27.08 10.28
C ARG A 365 0.48 26.57 11.72
N SER A 366 0.57 27.51 12.66
CA SER A 366 0.71 27.20 14.09
C SER A 366 -0.47 26.37 14.59
N GLY A 367 -0.19 25.30 15.34
CA GLY A 367 -1.19 24.41 15.89
C GLY A 367 -1.94 23.57 14.85
N ALA A 368 -1.41 23.44 13.61
CA ALA A 368 -2.01 22.72 12.50
C ALA A 368 -3.48 23.14 12.23
N THR A 369 -3.78 24.44 12.39
CA THR A 369 -5.11 25.02 12.18
C THR A 369 -5.27 25.60 10.78
N GLY A 370 -6.51 25.66 10.28
CA GLY A 370 -6.85 26.15 8.95
C GLY A 370 -6.74 25.08 7.86
N ASP A 371 -6.99 25.51 6.62
CA ASP A 371 -6.99 24.62 5.46
C ASP A 371 -5.57 24.17 5.09
N ALA A 372 -5.37 22.89 4.88
CA ALA A 372 -4.07 22.31 4.53
C ALA A 372 -3.51 22.87 3.21
N PHE A 373 -4.36 23.26 2.27
CA PHE A 373 -4.01 23.85 0.98
C PHE A 373 -4.26 25.36 0.90
N SER A 374 -4.26 26.08 2.04
CA SER A 374 -4.33 27.55 2.00
C SER A 374 -3.09 28.13 1.34
N VAL A 375 -3.30 28.96 0.31
CA VAL A 375 -2.26 29.63 -0.51
C VAL A 375 -2.42 31.15 -0.52
N ASP A 376 -3.01 31.69 0.51
CA ASP A 376 -3.32 33.14 0.56
C ASP A 376 -2.05 34.00 0.42
N GLU A 377 -0.95 33.59 1.04
CA GLU A 377 0.35 34.27 0.92
C GLU A 377 0.95 34.14 -0.48
N VAL A 378 0.82 32.99 -1.11
CA VAL A 378 1.26 32.76 -2.49
C VAL A 378 0.49 33.64 -3.45
N ASN A 379 -0.83 33.74 -3.27
CA ASN A 379 -1.66 34.59 -4.10
C ASN A 379 -1.33 36.08 -3.96
N LEU A 380 -0.96 36.54 -2.76
CA LEU A 380 -0.49 37.90 -2.57
C LEU A 380 0.86 38.13 -3.33
N GLN A 381 1.79 37.18 -3.26
CA GLN A 381 3.05 37.26 -4.01
C GLN A 381 2.82 37.26 -5.52
N LEU A 382 1.93 36.43 -6.03
CA LEU A 382 1.57 36.41 -7.45
C LEU A 382 0.83 37.66 -7.90
N ALA A 383 -0.01 38.25 -7.06
CA ALA A 383 -0.65 39.54 -7.34
C ALA A 383 0.36 40.64 -7.47
N ASN A 384 1.33 40.74 -6.54
CA ASN A 384 2.40 41.73 -6.62
C ASN A 384 3.27 41.56 -7.89
N ALA A 385 3.58 40.33 -8.24
CA ALA A 385 4.29 40.02 -9.49
C ALA A 385 3.48 40.40 -10.73
N GLN A 386 2.20 40.16 -10.73
CA GLN A 386 1.27 40.57 -11.78
C GLN A 386 1.21 42.09 -11.95
N ASP A 387 1.08 42.84 -10.85
CA ASP A 387 1.01 44.29 -10.87
C ASP A 387 2.31 44.93 -11.38
N THR A 388 3.46 44.37 -10.96
CA THR A 388 4.79 44.76 -11.47
C THR A 388 4.87 44.49 -12.96
N ALA A 389 4.55 43.31 -13.42
CA ALA A 389 4.59 42.95 -14.83
C ALA A 389 3.62 43.81 -15.69
N ALA A 390 2.41 44.09 -15.19
CA ALA A 390 1.42 44.91 -15.87
C ALA A 390 1.87 46.37 -16.00
N SER A 391 2.43 46.94 -14.94
CA SER A 391 2.96 48.31 -14.91
C SER A 391 4.10 48.47 -15.92
N LEU A 392 5.09 47.58 -15.89
CA LEU A 392 6.19 47.58 -16.86
C LEU A 392 5.74 47.36 -18.29
N ALA A 393 4.76 46.46 -18.52
CA ALA A 393 4.18 46.24 -19.84
C ALA A 393 3.49 47.51 -20.39
N GLN A 394 2.77 48.23 -19.53
CA GLN A 394 2.11 49.51 -19.92
C GLN A 394 3.14 50.58 -20.27
N SER A 395 4.22 50.72 -19.47
CA SER A 395 5.29 51.64 -19.74
C SER A 395 6.01 51.36 -21.06
N ALA A 396 6.31 50.08 -21.31
CA ALA A 396 6.95 49.63 -22.55
C ALA A 396 6.03 49.84 -23.80
N GLN A 397 4.74 49.66 -23.64
CA GLN A 397 3.77 49.93 -24.72
C GLN A 397 3.65 51.41 -25.02
N THR A 398 3.58 52.25 -23.98
CA THR A 398 3.54 53.72 -24.13
C THR A 398 4.79 54.24 -24.79
N ALA A 399 5.94 53.66 -24.56
CA ALA A 399 7.22 53.97 -25.17
C ALA A 399 7.38 53.35 -26.59
N GLY A 400 6.38 52.67 -27.11
CA GLY A 400 6.46 52.00 -28.42
C GLY A 400 7.41 50.81 -28.49
N ALA A 401 7.86 50.30 -27.33
CA ALA A 401 8.79 49.19 -27.27
C ALA A 401 8.11 47.78 -27.40
N GLN A 402 6.79 47.72 -27.21
CA GLN A 402 6.01 46.48 -27.25
C GLN A 402 4.58 46.77 -27.74
N ASP A 403 3.94 45.75 -28.33
CA ASP A 403 2.58 45.85 -28.90
C ASP A 403 1.51 45.20 -27.94
N GLY A 404 1.88 44.89 -26.69
CA GLY A 404 0.96 44.34 -25.70
C GLY A 404 1.20 42.88 -25.29
N GLU A 405 2.24 42.21 -25.80
CA GLU A 405 2.53 40.79 -25.50
C GLU A 405 2.80 40.54 -23.99
N GLN A 406 3.49 41.48 -23.32
CA GLN A 406 3.69 41.35 -21.87
C GLN A 406 2.40 41.52 -21.06
N LYS A 407 1.41 42.24 -21.57
CA LYS A 407 0.09 42.34 -20.95
C LYS A 407 -0.63 40.99 -20.94
N ALA A 408 -0.44 40.20 -21.99
CA ALA A 408 -0.95 38.82 -22.04
C ALA A 408 -0.29 37.93 -20.98
N VAL A 409 1.02 38.10 -20.72
CA VAL A 409 1.74 37.39 -19.65
C VAL A 409 1.16 37.71 -18.26
N ALA A 410 0.92 39.00 -17.98
CA ALA A 410 0.29 39.43 -16.74
C ALA A 410 -1.11 38.83 -16.54
N SER A 411 -1.90 38.71 -17.62
CA SER A 411 -3.20 38.07 -17.62
C SER A 411 -3.11 36.56 -17.31
N THR A 412 -2.07 35.89 -17.86
CA THR A 412 -1.80 34.46 -17.57
C THR A 412 -1.44 34.25 -16.11
N LEU A 413 -0.62 35.11 -15.51
CA LEU A 413 -0.31 35.06 -14.07
C LEU A 413 -1.56 35.20 -13.21
N LYS A 414 -2.48 36.10 -13.59
CA LYS A 414 -3.75 36.28 -12.90
C LYS A 414 -4.63 35.03 -12.98
N ALA A 415 -4.74 34.41 -14.13
CA ALA A 415 -5.49 33.16 -14.32
C ALA A 415 -4.90 32.01 -13.50
N GLN A 416 -3.58 31.89 -13.45
CA GLN A 416 -2.87 30.92 -12.66
C GLN A 416 -3.12 31.11 -11.15
N ALA A 417 -3.00 32.34 -10.65
CA ALA A 417 -3.27 32.68 -9.27
C ALA A 417 -4.70 32.27 -8.86
N LYS A 418 -5.68 32.55 -9.71
CA LYS A 418 -7.07 32.14 -9.50
C LYS A 418 -7.23 30.62 -9.44
N ALA A 419 -6.62 29.88 -10.35
CA ALA A 419 -6.67 28.43 -10.38
C ALA A 419 -5.97 27.76 -9.18
N ILE A 420 -4.92 28.39 -8.65
CA ILE A 420 -4.22 27.97 -7.42
C ILE A 420 -5.09 28.28 -6.19
N GLN A 421 -5.75 29.43 -6.16
CA GLN A 421 -6.60 29.81 -5.02
C GLN A 421 -7.76 28.82 -4.82
N GLY A 422 -8.30 28.31 -5.93
CA GLY A 422 -9.39 27.33 -5.89
C GLY A 422 -10.68 27.89 -5.30
N GLY A 423 -11.68 27.02 -5.19
CA GLY A 423 -13.00 27.32 -4.64
C GLY A 423 -13.56 26.19 -3.80
N GLY A 424 -14.62 26.48 -3.02
CA GLY A 424 -15.32 25.50 -2.20
C GLY A 424 -15.06 25.62 -0.70
N ALA A 425 -15.66 24.73 0.08
CA ALA A 425 -15.57 24.73 1.55
C ALA A 425 -14.16 24.41 2.06
N LEU A 426 -13.40 23.60 1.31
CA LEU A 426 -11.96 23.33 1.54
C LEU A 426 -11.21 23.93 0.37
N LYS A 427 -10.25 24.82 0.63
CA LYS A 427 -9.38 25.39 -0.40
C LYS A 427 -8.57 24.27 -1.07
N GLN A 428 -8.83 24.03 -2.34
CA GLN A 428 -8.14 23.04 -3.16
C GLN A 428 -7.83 23.68 -4.51
N PHE A 429 -6.73 23.28 -5.15
CA PHE A 429 -6.40 23.74 -6.50
C PHE A 429 -7.51 23.34 -7.49
N GLU A 430 -7.91 24.26 -8.35
CA GLU A 430 -8.84 23.95 -9.45
C GLU A 430 -8.23 23.01 -10.48
N GLN A 431 -6.89 23.09 -10.62
CA GLN A 431 -6.10 22.25 -11.52
C GLN A 431 -4.85 21.73 -10.79
N PRO A 432 -4.24 20.64 -11.26
CA PRO A 432 -3.09 20.02 -10.61
C PRO A 432 -1.82 20.89 -10.77
N HIS A 433 -1.65 21.86 -9.89
CA HIS A 433 -0.45 22.70 -9.81
C HIS A 433 0.59 22.13 -8.84
N LEU A 434 1.86 22.29 -9.17
CA LEU A 434 2.96 22.25 -8.20
C LEU A 434 3.27 23.69 -7.78
N VAL A 435 3.07 23.98 -6.49
CA VAL A 435 3.35 25.29 -5.89
C VAL A 435 4.51 25.14 -4.90
N ILE A 436 5.57 25.93 -5.09
CA ILE A 436 6.70 26.02 -4.18
C ILE A 436 6.77 27.46 -3.69
N ALA A 437 6.64 27.68 -2.38
CA ALA A 437 6.57 29.03 -1.81
C ALA A 437 7.30 29.12 -0.48
N SER A 438 7.92 30.28 -0.22
CA SER A 438 8.62 30.56 1.02
C SER A 438 8.56 32.07 1.34
N PRO A 439 8.41 32.46 2.62
CA PRO A 439 8.55 33.87 3.05
C PRO A 439 9.99 34.38 3.00
N ALA A 440 10.99 33.48 3.00
CA ALA A 440 12.40 33.88 3.03
C ALA A 440 13.08 33.71 1.66
N GLY A 441 12.93 32.58 1.01
CA GLY A 441 13.54 32.33 -0.29
C GLY A 441 13.47 30.87 -0.72
N VAL A 442 13.73 30.64 -2.02
CA VAL A 442 13.84 29.32 -2.64
C VAL A 442 15.20 29.23 -3.33
N ALA A 443 15.99 28.23 -2.97
CA ALA A 443 17.28 27.96 -3.60
C ALA A 443 17.19 26.63 -4.39
N THR A 444 17.62 26.69 -5.66
CA THR A 444 17.77 25.47 -6.50
C THR A 444 19.25 25.40 -6.93
N SER A 445 19.91 24.31 -6.60
CA SER A 445 21.31 24.06 -6.88
C SER A 445 21.57 22.62 -7.27
N THR A 446 22.44 22.43 -8.27
CA THR A 446 22.92 21.10 -8.69
C THR A 446 24.34 21.26 -9.23
N PRO A 447 25.21 20.25 -9.06
CA PRO A 447 26.51 20.23 -9.73
C PRO A 447 26.41 19.97 -11.24
N GLU A 448 25.27 19.49 -11.73
CA GLU A 448 25.04 19.12 -13.12
C GLU A 448 24.16 20.15 -13.84
N GLN A 449 22.99 19.82 -14.28
CA GLN A 449 22.16 20.64 -15.17
C GLN A 449 20.82 21.01 -14.53
N ILE A 450 20.32 22.19 -14.84
CA ILE A 450 18.95 22.63 -14.55
C ILE A 450 18.26 22.93 -15.89
N HIS A 451 17.18 22.23 -16.19
CA HIS A 451 16.33 22.47 -17.35
C HIS A 451 14.99 23.04 -16.92
N LEU A 452 14.63 24.21 -17.47
CA LEU A 452 13.32 24.83 -17.31
C LEU A 452 12.60 24.78 -18.65
N SER A 453 11.55 23.99 -18.78
CA SER A 453 10.76 23.86 -19.98
C SER A 453 9.29 24.13 -19.70
N SER A 454 8.66 24.91 -20.58
CA SER A 454 7.23 25.25 -20.48
C SER A 454 6.60 25.17 -21.85
N GLY A 455 5.46 24.51 -21.99
CA GLY A 455 4.73 24.42 -23.25
C GLY A 455 4.08 25.73 -23.69
N LYS A 456 3.90 26.70 -22.79
CA LYS A 456 3.27 28.00 -23.08
C LYS A 456 4.18 29.16 -22.72
N THR A 457 4.28 29.52 -21.47
CA THR A 457 4.97 30.75 -21.04
C THR A 457 5.85 30.46 -19.83
N THR A 458 7.08 30.97 -19.88
CA THR A 458 7.95 31.11 -18.72
C THR A 458 8.05 32.58 -18.39
N SER A 459 7.69 33.00 -17.17
CA SER A 459 7.74 34.36 -16.70
C SER A 459 8.66 34.48 -15.49
N VAL A 460 9.57 35.47 -15.50
CA VAL A 460 10.41 35.83 -14.37
C VAL A 460 10.09 37.27 -14.00
N THR A 461 9.59 37.48 -12.78
CA THR A 461 9.27 38.82 -12.27
C THR A 461 9.92 38.99 -10.91
N THR A 462 10.66 40.07 -10.73
CA THR A 462 11.34 40.39 -9.47
C THR A 462 11.05 41.85 -9.06
N GLY A 463 11.09 42.12 -7.76
CA GLY A 463 10.97 43.48 -7.25
C GLY A 463 12.25 44.30 -7.41
N GLU A 464 13.40 43.64 -7.54
CA GLU A 464 14.72 44.34 -7.60
C GLU A 464 15.53 43.90 -8.84
N HIS A 465 16.29 42.83 -8.78
CA HIS A 465 17.25 42.46 -9.80
C HIS A 465 17.11 41.05 -10.33
N VAL A 466 17.37 40.88 -11.63
CA VAL A 466 17.69 39.59 -12.24
C VAL A 466 19.17 39.59 -12.61
N SER A 467 19.95 38.68 -12.05
CA SER A 467 21.35 38.51 -12.36
C SER A 467 21.59 37.20 -13.09
N ILE A 468 22.24 37.26 -14.24
CA ILE A 468 22.62 36.08 -15.02
C ILE A 468 24.11 36.10 -15.22
N SER A 469 24.84 35.14 -14.69
CA SER A 469 26.29 35.01 -14.83
C SER A 469 26.62 33.60 -15.32
N THR A 470 27.48 33.48 -16.31
CA THR A 470 27.90 32.21 -16.90
C THR A 470 29.39 32.19 -17.12
N GLY A 471 30.04 31.07 -16.85
CA GLY A 471 31.46 30.85 -17.17
C GLY A 471 31.71 30.55 -18.66
N GLY A 472 30.65 30.28 -19.42
CA GLY A 472 30.72 30.02 -20.87
C GLY A 472 29.90 31.05 -21.64
N GLY A 473 29.10 30.57 -22.61
CA GLY A 473 28.26 31.42 -23.45
C GLY A 473 26.87 31.66 -22.88
N PHE A 474 26.28 32.82 -23.16
CA PHE A 474 24.87 33.11 -22.98
C PHE A 474 24.19 33.17 -24.35
N PHE A 475 23.23 32.30 -24.59
CA PHE A 475 22.52 32.19 -25.88
C PHE A 475 21.03 32.50 -25.68
N ALA A 476 20.50 33.42 -26.49
CA ALA A 476 19.09 33.72 -26.53
C ALA A 476 18.59 33.71 -27.96
N SER A 477 17.53 32.91 -28.23
CA SER A 477 16.92 32.81 -29.55
C SER A 477 15.41 32.95 -29.44
N ALA A 478 14.81 33.80 -30.25
CA ALA A 478 13.37 34.01 -30.29
C ALA A 478 12.84 33.93 -31.71
N ARG A 479 11.74 33.20 -31.95
CA ARG A 479 11.15 33.08 -33.27
C ARG A 479 10.51 34.39 -33.79
N ARG A 480 9.85 35.16 -32.90
CA ARG A 480 9.07 36.33 -33.32
C ARG A 480 9.79 37.64 -33.03
N ALA A 481 10.15 37.90 -31.79
CA ALA A 481 10.76 39.16 -31.37
C ALA A 481 11.64 38.98 -30.12
N PHE A 482 12.73 39.74 -30.10
CA PHE A 482 13.54 39.95 -28.89
C PHE A 482 13.48 41.47 -28.61
N ARG A 483 12.89 41.84 -27.47
CA ARG A 483 12.65 43.25 -27.10
C ARG A 483 13.22 43.54 -25.73
N LEU A 484 14.00 44.60 -25.64
CA LEU A 484 14.56 45.10 -24.39
C LEU A 484 14.05 46.53 -24.15
N PHE A 485 13.51 46.77 -22.97
CA PHE A 485 13.01 48.06 -22.55
C PHE A 485 13.55 48.42 -21.16
N VAL A 486 14.05 49.62 -20.98
CA VAL A 486 14.56 50.15 -19.71
C VAL A 486 13.89 51.49 -19.46
N THR A 487 13.27 51.65 -18.30
CA THR A 487 12.48 52.81 -17.95
C THR A 487 13.36 54.01 -17.56
N GLU A 488 14.42 53.81 -16.75
CA GLU A 488 15.12 54.89 -16.08
C GLU A 488 16.62 55.00 -16.37
N ALA A 489 17.39 53.91 -16.23
CA ALA A 489 18.84 53.99 -16.11
C ALA A 489 19.64 53.78 -17.40
N GLY A 490 18.99 53.41 -18.51
CA GLY A 490 19.63 53.16 -19.80
C GLY A 490 20.18 51.74 -20.00
N MET A 491 20.77 51.47 -21.17
CA MET A 491 21.26 50.18 -21.61
C MET A 491 22.73 50.29 -22.02
N ARG A 492 23.57 49.35 -21.67
CA ARG A 492 24.98 49.25 -22.07
C ARG A 492 25.25 47.87 -22.69
N LEU A 493 25.86 47.89 -23.89
CA LEU A 493 26.41 46.71 -24.54
C LEU A 493 27.92 46.91 -24.67
N VAL A 494 28.70 46.03 -24.03
CA VAL A 494 30.17 46.14 -23.99
C VAL A 494 30.76 44.74 -24.26
N ALA A 495 31.56 44.63 -25.29
CA ALA A 495 32.48 43.50 -25.46
C ALA A 495 33.90 44.00 -25.07
N ALA A 496 34.49 43.37 -24.06
CA ALA A 496 35.83 43.69 -23.61
C ALA A 496 36.93 43.25 -24.60
N ALA A 497 36.62 42.17 -25.31
CA ALA A 497 37.44 41.61 -26.40
C ALA A 497 36.53 41.03 -27.47
N GLY A 498 36.91 41.12 -28.73
CA GLY A 498 36.10 40.71 -29.86
C GLY A 498 35.08 41.74 -30.32
N ASP A 499 34.30 41.44 -31.33
CA ASP A 499 33.44 42.37 -32.04
C ASP A 499 32.01 42.38 -31.49
N ILE A 500 31.31 43.49 -31.66
CA ILE A 500 29.83 43.57 -31.51
C ILE A 500 29.23 43.66 -32.93
N ASP A 501 28.64 42.56 -33.39
CA ASP A 501 27.96 42.48 -34.67
C ASP A 501 26.46 42.82 -34.49
N VAL A 502 25.97 43.82 -35.25
CA VAL A 502 24.56 44.19 -35.32
C VAL A 502 24.12 44.07 -36.78
N LYS A 503 23.27 43.11 -37.11
CA LYS A 503 22.87 42.81 -38.48
C LYS A 503 21.34 42.67 -38.59
N ALA A 504 20.73 43.45 -39.48
CA ALA A 504 19.35 43.22 -39.98
C ALA A 504 19.44 42.66 -41.40
N LEU A 505 19.12 41.39 -41.57
CA LEU A 505 19.33 40.69 -42.86
C LEU A 505 18.25 40.96 -43.90
N LYS A 506 17.07 41.40 -43.49
CA LYS A 506 15.93 41.67 -44.42
C LYS A 506 15.47 43.10 -44.37
N ASP A 507 15.42 43.69 -43.18
CA ASP A 507 14.87 45.04 -42.97
C ASP A 507 15.94 46.00 -42.44
N SER A 508 15.58 47.14 -41.85
CA SER A 508 16.42 48.26 -41.52
C SER A 508 16.97 48.17 -40.08
N ILE A 509 18.12 48.81 -39.82
CA ILE A 509 18.62 49.19 -38.50
C ILE A 509 18.34 50.66 -38.30
N ASN A 510 17.48 51.02 -37.34
CA ASN A 510 17.13 52.38 -36.98
C ASN A 510 17.82 52.79 -35.67
N LEU A 511 18.65 53.82 -35.72
CA LEU A 511 19.28 54.43 -34.54
C LEU A 511 18.67 55.80 -34.34
N LEU A 512 17.96 56.00 -33.22
CA LEU A 512 17.30 57.25 -32.89
C LEU A 512 17.73 57.72 -31.50
N ALA A 513 18.25 58.94 -31.40
CA ALA A 513 18.55 59.56 -30.13
C ALA A 513 17.99 61.00 -30.10
N LYS A 514 17.45 61.41 -28.94
CA LYS A 514 16.93 62.76 -28.77
C LYS A 514 18.08 63.82 -28.80
N LEU A 515 19.26 63.43 -28.27
CA LEU A 515 20.38 64.34 -28.13
C LEU A 515 21.48 64.04 -29.18
N ASN A 516 22.32 63.07 -28.93
CA ASN A 516 23.49 62.79 -29.76
C ASN A 516 23.61 61.33 -30.12
N VAL A 517 24.05 61.01 -31.32
CA VAL A 517 24.64 59.75 -31.76
C VAL A 517 26.12 60.01 -32.01
N THR A 518 26.99 59.37 -31.22
CA THR A 518 28.46 59.55 -31.35
C THR A 518 29.06 58.23 -31.87
N VAL A 519 29.81 58.29 -32.95
CA VAL A 519 30.55 57.18 -33.53
C VAL A 519 32.03 57.50 -33.51
N THR A 520 32.82 56.77 -32.81
CA THR A 520 34.28 56.96 -32.70
C THR A 520 34.99 55.62 -32.99
N ALA A 521 35.91 55.65 -33.93
CA ALA A 521 36.72 54.49 -34.28
C ALA A 521 37.99 54.89 -34.99
N THR A 522 39.00 54.04 -35.08
CA THR A 522 40.19 54.27 -35.91
C THR A 522 39.85 54.38 -37.38
N ARG A 523 38.82 53.65 -37.84
CA ARG A 523 38.31 53.70 -39.21
C ARG A 523 36.77 53.49 -39.21
N ILE A 524 36.08 54.39 -39.93
CA ILE A 524 34.66 54.34 -40.15
C ILE A 524 34.42 54.08 -41.65
N THR A 525 33.73 53.05 -42.06
CA THR A 525 33.35 52.77 -43.43
C THR A 525 31.86 52.83 -43.54
N LEU A 526 31.29 53.70 -44.38
CA LEU A 526 29.88 53.78 -44.74
C LEU A 526 29.74 53.32 -46.21
N SER A 527 29.01 52.28 -46.45
CA SER A 527 28.80 51.72 -47.76
C SER A 527 27.29 51.44 -47.97
N ALA A 528 26.73 51.95 -49.06
CA ALA A 528 25.36 51.72 -49.47
C ALA A 528 25.31 51.39 -50.97
N GLN A 529 24.39 50.53 -51.35
CA GLN A 529 24.21 50.17 -52.76
C GLN A 529 23.54 51.28 -53.58
N GLN A 530 22.70 52.08 -52.96
CA GLN A 530 21.93 53.12 -53.67
C GLN A 530 22.35 54.51 -53.24
N GLU A 531 22.32 54.82 -51.96
CA GLU A 531 22.51 56.20 -51.50
C GLU A 531 23.08 56.29 -50.09
N VAL A 532 23.97 57.20 -49.85
CA VAL A 532 24.36 57.68 -48.51
C VAL A 532 24.00 59.17 -48.42
N GLU A 533 23.13 59.50 -47.45
CA GLU A 533 22.77 60.87 -47.16
C GLU A 533 23.22 61.28 -45.74
N ILE A 534 23.92 62.31 -45.60
CA ILE A 534 24.29 62.93 -44.32
C ILE A 534 23.68 64.35 -44.30
N ASN A 535 22.68 64.51 -43.41
CA ASN A 535 21.91 65.74 -43.32
C ASN A 535 22.02 66.37 -41.94
N GLY A 536 22.19 67.66 -41.86
CA GLY A 536 22.28 68.38 -40.59
C GLY A 536 21.99 69.90 -40.77
N GLY A 537 21.05 70.40 -39.99
CA GLY A 537 20.73 71.85 -39.98
C GLY A 537 20.26 72.41 -41.28
N GLY A 538 19.64 71.58 -42.15
CA GLY A 538 19.22 72.03 -43.49
C GLY A 538 20.33 71.95 -44.56
N SER A 539 21.52 71.55 -44.24
CA SER A 539 22.61 71.26 -45.15
C SER A 539 22.81 69.74 -45.27
N TYR A 540 23.16 69.25 -46.48
CA TYR A 540 23.34 67.82 -46.71
C TYR A 540 24.50 67.48 -47.62
N THR A 541 25.01 66.26 -47.47
CA THR A 541 25.91 65.65 -48.44
C THR A 541 25.26 64.30 -48.85
N ARG A 542 25.13 64.11 -50.18
CA ARG A 542 24.45 62.94 -50.72
C ARG A 542 25.33 62.26 -51.79
N TRP A 543 25.62 60.97 -51.63
CA TRP A 543 26.29 60.13 -52.63
C TRP A 543 25.29 59.23 -53.29
N ILE A 544 24.99 59.45 -54.58
CA ILE A 544 23.94 58.70 -55.32
C ILE A 544 24.35 58.51 -56.78
N SER A 545 24.24 57.27 -57.29
CA SER A 545 24.39 56.96 -58.75
C SER A 545 25.61 57.65 -59.43
N GLY A 546 26.79 57.55 -58.84
CA GLY A 546 28.00 58.14 -59.34
C GLY A 546 28.12 59.68 -59.21
N GLN A 547 27.23 60.29 -58.44
CA GLN A 547 27.26 61.74 -58.16
C GLN A 547 27.45 62.03 -56.68
N ILE A 548 28.23 63.01 -56.33
CA ILE A 548 28.33 63.64 -55.02
C ILE A 548 27.65 64.96 -55.07
N ARG A 549 26.63 65.21 -54.22
CA ARG A 549 25.95 66.53 -54.13
C ARG A 549 26.12 67.11 -52.75
N HIS A 550 26.52 68.35 -52.67
CA HIS A 550 26.54 69.17 -51.46
C HIS A 550 25.51 70.28 -51.62
N GLY A 551 24.63 70.44 -50.66
CA GLY A 551 23.60 71.46 -50.68
C GLY A 551 23.57 72.18 -49.35
N THR A 552 23.47 73.51 -49.38
CA THR A 552 23.38 74.42 -48.22
C THR A 552 22.61 75.65 -48.59
N SER A 553 21.81 76.19 -47.68
CA SER A 553 21.21 77.55 -47.84
C SER A 553 22.13 78.66 -47.40
N GLY A 554 23.26 78.37 -46.81
CA GLY A 554 24.26 79.34 -46.33
C GLY A 554 25.61 79.26 -47.06
N GLY A 555 26.66 79.60 -46.46
CA GLY A 555 28.04 79.57 -47.00
C GLY A 555 28.58 78.13 -47.06
N PHE A 556 29.34 77.74 -48.07
CA PHE A 556 30.10 76.52 -48.23
C PHE A 556 31.60 76.84 -48.16
N GLU A 557 32.27 76.53 -47.09
CA GLU A 557 33.68 76.75 -46.90
C GLU A 557 34.49 75.49 -46.94
N VAL A 558 35.60 75.48 -47.63
CA VAL A 558 36.49 74.33 -47.74
C VAL A 558 37.91 74.82 -47.36
N HIS A 559 38.50 74.34 -46.26
CA HIS A 559 39.87 74.58 -45.90
C HIS A 559 40.77 73.43 -46.34
N SER A 560 41.71 73.67 -47.17
CA SER A 560 42.57 72.63 -47.73
C SER A 560 43.91 73.27 -48.16
N ALA A 561 45.01 72.57 -47.87
CA ALA A 561 46.32 73.01 -48.37
C ALA A 561 46.47 72.89 -49.89
N ASN A 562 45.85 71.82 -50.49
CA ASN A 562 45.80 71.53 -51.92
C ASN A 562 44.44 71.06 -52.34
N ARG A 563 44.02 71.43 -53.54
CA ARG A 563 42.76 70.92 -54.15
C ARG A 563 43.13 70.43 -55.57
N THR A 564 42.91 69.10 -55.78
CA THR A 564 43.20 68.43 -57.07
C THR A 564 41.93 67.77 -57.56
N PHE A 565 41.62 67.93 -58.82
CA PHE A 565 40.55 67.22 -59.53
C PHE A 565 41.19 66.25 -60.53
N THR A 566 40.91 64.94 -60.38
CA THR A 566 41.42 63.92 -61.27
C THR A 566 40.23 63.28 -62.04
N GLY A 567 40.49 62.47 -63.09
CA GLY A 567 39.42 61.84 -63.86
C GLY A 567 38.55 60.82 -63.01
N PRO A 568 37.51 60.23 -63.59
CA PRO A 568 36.59 59.39 -62.89
C PRO A 568 37.26 58.14 -62.29
N ASP A 569 36.85 57.77 -61.04
CA ASP A 569 37.29 56.58 -60.30
C ASP A 569 36.07 56.00 -59.56
N SER A 570 36.06 54.66 -59.30
CA SER A 570 34.98 53.99 -58.62
C SER A 570 35.49 52.87 -57.73
N VAL A 571 34.80 52.65 -56.60
CA VAL A 571 35.03 51.51 -55.66
C VAL A 571 33.77 50.65 -55.63
N SER A 572 33.93 49.33 -55.67
CA SER A 572 32.83 48.38 -55.57
C SER A 572 32.21 48.37 -54.15
N THR A 573 30.90 48.34 -54.06
CA THR A 573 30.19 48.20 -52.78
C THR A 573 30.13 46.71 -52.40
N SER A 574 30.26 46.42 -51.08
CA SER A 574 30.14 45.07 -50.52
C SER A 574 28.69 44.54 -50.66
N THR A 575 28.54 43.28 -51.07
CA THR A 575 27.26 42.61 -51.15
C THR A 575 26.75 42.20 -49.78
N ILE A 576 25.44 42.39 -49.53
CA ILE A 576 24.76 41.90 -48.33
C ILE A 576 24.60 40.37 -48.45
N PRO A 577 25.03 39.56 -47.44
CA PRO A 577 24.82 38.10 -47.48
C PRO A 577 23.33 37.75 -47.51
N ALA A 578 22.96 36.75 -48.31
CA ALA A 578 21.60 36.21 -48.34
C ALA A 578 21.30 35.47 -47.02
N LEU A 579 20.02 35.51 -46.57
CA LEU A 579 19.51 34.71 -45.47
C LEU A 579 19.65 33.22 -45.81
N PRO A 580 20.10 32.35 -44.88
CA PRO A 580 19.95 30.90 -45.03
C PRO A 580 18.48 30.57 -45.06
N PRO A 581 18.04 29.61 -45.92
CA PRO A 581 16.63 29.18 -45.96
C PRO A 581 16.20 28.63 -44.60
N GLU A 582 15.05 29.08 -44.11
CA GLU A 582 14.44 28.55 -42.90
C GLU A 582 14.11 27.06 -43.06
N LYS A 583 14.68 26.21 -42.21
CA LYS A 583 14.34 24.80 -42.10
C LYS A 583 13.56 24.61 -40.81
N ASP A 584 12.28 24.39 -40.93
CA ASP A 584 11.42 24.06 -39.82
C ASP A 584 11.55 22.58 -39.48
N GLN A 585 11.63 22.24 -38.19
CA GLN A 585 11.52 20.87 -37.67
C GLN A 585 10.18 20.71 -36.98
N LEU A 586 9.41 19.68 -37.40
CA LEU A 586 8.15 19.33 -36.78
C LEU A 586 8.33 18.07 -35.92
N HIS A 587 7.71 18.06 -34.77
CA HIS A 587 7.69 16.91 -33.86
C HIS A 587 6.27 16.38 -33.73
N PHE A 588 6.07 15.10 -33.99
CA PHE A 588 4.80 14.41 -33.85
C PHE A 588 4.92 13.33 -32.78
N ALA A 589 3.97 13.26 -31.85
CA ALA A 589 3.90 12.19 -30.85
C ALA A 589 2.89 11.14 -31.28
N LEU A 590 3.30 9.89 -31.38
CA LEU A 590 2.43 8.76 -31.70
C LEU A 590 1.89 8.13 -30.43
N GLN A 591 0.57 7.87 -30.39
CA GLN A 591 -0.09 7.16 -29.31
C GLN A 591 -0.90 5.99 -29.85
N ALA A 592 -0.95 4.87 -29.16
CA ALA A 592 -1.79 3.74 -29.53
C ALA A 592 -3.28 4.05 -29.27
N LEU A 593 -4.14 3.70 -30.25
CA LEU A 593 -5.58 4.02 -30.24
C LEU A 593 -6.43 3.16 -29.30
N GLN A 594 -5.86 2.23 -28.51
CA GLN A 594 -6.63 1.41 -27.56
C GLN A 594 -6.15 1.65 -26.13
N GLY A 595 -7.01 2.29 -25.36
CA GLY A 595 -7.11 2.37 -23.90
C GLY A 595 -5.80 2.46 -23.14
N GLU A 596 -5.54 3.59 -22.50
CA GLU A 596 -4.34 3.90 -21.70
C GLU A 596 -3.12 4.34 -22.52
N GLY A 597 -3.17 5.50 -23.15
CA GLY A 597 -2.04 6.41 -23.43
C GLY A 597 -0.62 5.85 -23.60
N THR A 598 -0.48 4.62 -24.06
CA THR A 598 0.84 3.99 -24.23
C THR A 598 1.54 4.64 -25.41
N GLN A 599 2.63 5.34 -25.12
CA GLN A 599 3.48 5.95 -26.14
C GLN A 599 4.19 4.84 -26.94
N ILE A 600 4.28 5.01 -28.25
CA ILE A 600 4.99 4.08 -29.13
C ILE A 600 6.46 4.49 -29.14
N ALA A 601 7.20 4.10 -28.09
CA ALA A 601 8.61 4.44 -27.91
C ALA A 601 9.54 3.39 -28.55
N SER A 602 10.68 3.84 -29.05
CA SER A 602 11.75 3.02 -29.61
C SER A 602 11.31 2.15 -30.80
N GLU A 603 10.30 2.58 -31.55
CA GLU A 603 9.79 1.88 -32.72
C GLU A 603 10.40 2.44 -34.01
N PRO A 604 10.98 1.61 -34.88
CA PRO A 604 11.49 2.04 -36.16
C PRO A 604 10.35 2.51 -37.08
N TYR A 605 10.58 3.63 -37.77
CA TYR A 605 9.62 4.18 -38.72
C TYR A 605 10.27 4.61 -40.03
N GLU A 606 9.47 4.59 -41.08
CA GLU A 606 9.74 5.24 -42.37
C GLU A 606 8.79 6.42 -42.54
N LEU A 607 9.32 7.54 -42.98
CA LEU A 607 8.57 8.77 -43.20
C LEU A 607 8.34 9.03 -44.67
N TYR A 608 7.12 9.30 -45.05
CA TYR A 608 6.71 9.53 -46.43
C TYR A 608 6.05 10.92 -46.61
N LYS A 609 6.24 11.50 -47.77
CA LYS A 609 5.48 12.65 -48.26
C LYS A 609 4.77 12.22 -49.53
N GLY A 610 3.44 11.97 -49.45
CA GLY A 610 2.72 11.25 -50.49
C GLY A 610 3.33 9.83 -50.67
N SER A 611 3.66 9.44 -51.89
CA SER A 611 4.29 8.15 -52.19
C SER A 611 5.82 8.13 -52.05
N ALA A 612 6.46 9.26 -51.83
CA ALA A 612 7.93 9.35 -51.74
C ALA A 612 8.43 9.18 -50.33
N LYS A 613 9.32 8.21 -50.07
CA LYS A 613 10.04 8.06 -48.81
C LYS A 613 11.03 9.22 -48.64
N ILE A 614 10.89 10.01 -47.60
CA ILE A 614 11.69 11.21 -47.31
C ILE A 614 12.64 11.04 -46.11
N GLY A 615 12.48 9.96 -45.33
CA GLY A 615 13.32 9.70 -44.19
C GLY A 615 12.99 8.39 -43.47
N GLU A 616 13.82 8.03 -42.51
CA GLU A 616 13.59 6.93 -41.58
C GLU A 616 14.21 7.26 -40.24
N GLY A 617 13.77 6.60 -39.17
CA GLY A 617 14.28 6.80 -37.84
C GLY A 617 13.69 5.81 -36.83
N VAL A 618 13.89 6.11 -35.57
CA VAL A 618 13.29 5.39 -34.43
C VAL A 618 12.59 6.43 -33.57
N THR A 619 11.37 6.14 -33.12
CA THR A 619 10.65 7.03 -32.19
C THR A 619 11.43 7.16 -30.89
N ASP A 620 11.45 8.35 -30.32
CA ASP A 620 12.15 8.58 -29.04
C ASP A 620 11.41 7.95 -27.85
N GLU A 621 11.94 8.13 -26.64
CA GLU A 621 11.34 7.62 -25.39
C GLU A 621 9.91 8.11 -25.14
N PHE A 622 9.49 9.20 -25.79
CA PHE A 622 8.15 9.78 -25.74
C PHE A 622 7.30 9.43 -26.96
N GLY A 623 7.75 8.50 -27.81
CA GLY A 623 7.03 8.12 -29.03
C GLY A 623 7.02 9.20 -30.11
N ARG A 624 7.99 10.15 -30.12
CA ARG A 624 7.98 11.25 -31.07
C ARG A 624 8.76 10.94 -32.34
N ILE A 625 8.20 11.37 -33.46
CA ILE A 625 8.81 11.39 -34.81
C ILE A 625 9.24 12.81 -35.10
N VAL A 626 10.43 12.99 -35.64
CA VAL A 626 10.95 14.29 -36.08
C VAL A 626 10.96 14.36 -37.59
N VAL A 627 10.20 15.29 -38.16
CA VAL A 627 10.26 15.64 -39.59
C VAL A 627 11.28 16.75 -39.77
N LYS A 628 12.45 16.41 -40.28
CA LYS A 628 13.49 17.36 -40.65
C LYS A 628 13.18 17.98 -41.98
N ASP A 629 13.48 19.27 -42.17
CA ASP A 629 13.29 20.01 -43.42
C ASP A 629 11.80 20.13 -43.86
N HIS A 630 10.89 20.41 -42.93
CA HIS A 630 9.52 20.76 -43.25
C HIS A 630 9.48 22.02 -44.11
N ARG A 631 8.61 22.01 -45.16
CA ARG A 631 8.33 23.20 -45.97
C ARG A 631 6.91 23.65 -45.73
N ALA A 632 6.74 24.93 -45.43
CA ALA A 632 5.40 25.53 -45.32
C ALA A 632 4.51 25.19 -46.53
N GLY A 633 3.25 24.86 -46.26
CA GLY A 633 2.29 24.41 -47.27
C GLY A 633 2.33 22.89 -47.55
N THR A 634 3.06 22.07 -46.79
CA THR A 634 2.95 20.61 -46.85
C THR A 634 1.86 20.17 -45.89
N PRO A 635 0.71 19.64 -46.38
CA PRO A 635 -0.47 19.41 -45.55
C PRO A 635 -0.33 18.20 -44.60
N ALA A 636 0.40 17.16 -45.00
CA ALA A 636 0.58 15.94 -44.21
C ALA A 636 1.84 15.17 -44.61
N TYR A 637 2.29 14.37 -43.66
CA TYR A 637 3.28 13.30 -43.84
C TYR A 637 2.66 11.98 -43.38
N THR A 638 3.19 10.85 -43.84
CA THR A 638 2.76 9.52 -43.37
C THR A 638 3.95 8.82 -42.74
N ALA A 639 3.77 8.33 -41.54
CA ALA A 639 4.75 7.48 -40.85
C ALA A 639 4.29 6.02 -40.91
N ARG A 640 5.14 5.12 -41.42
CA ARG A 640 4.91 3.69 -41.41
C ARG A 640 5.85 3.05 -40.41
N LEU A 641 5.29 2.38 -39.44
CA LEU A 641 6.06 1.68 -38.40
C LEU A 641 6.51 0.29 -38.86
N SER A 642 7.51 -0.30 -38.16
CA SER A 642 8.03 -1.63 -38.50
C SER A 642 6.98 -2.73 -38.40
N ASN A 643 5.94 -2.57 -37.60
CA ASN A 643 4.80 -3.48 -37.47
C ASN A 643 3.74 -3.34 -38.57
N GLY A 644 3.98 -2.48 -39.58
CA GLY A 644 3.07 -2.23 -40.68
C GLY A 644 1.95 -1.22 -40.40
N ALA A 645 1.88 -0.62 -39.24
CA ALA A 645 0.92 0.43 -38.91
C ALA A 645 1.31 1.75 -39.61
N GLU A 646 0.35 2.42 -40.21
CA GLU A 646 0.53 3.73 -40.85
C GLU A 646 -0.19 4.83 -40.08
N TYR A 647 0.48 5.97 -39.94
CA TYR A 647 -0.02 7.15 -39.23
C TYR A 647 0.07 8.37 -40.13
N ASP A 648 -1.04 9.06 -40.33
CA ASP A 648 -1.04 10.36 -40.99
C ASP A 648 -0.68 11.47 -40.01
N LEU A 649 0.43 12.15 -40.31
CA LEU A 649 0.97 13.25 -39.54
C LEU A 649 0.45 14.56 -40.17
N ASN A 650 -0.74 14.97 -39.77
CA ASN A 650 -1.37 16.19 -40.30
C ASN A 650 -0.68 17.44 -39.76
N VAL A 651 -0.23 18.30 -40.68
CA VAL A 651 0.42 19.57 -40.35
C VAL A 651 -0.63 20.67 -40.37
N LYS A 652 -0.82 21.34 -39.24
CA LYS A 652 -1.58 22.59 -39.18
C LYS A 652 -0.58 23.74 -39.29
N ASP A 653 -0.48 24.37 -40.44
CA ASP A 653 0.34 25.56 -40.62
C ASP A 653 -0.21 26.70 -39.75
N ALA A 654 0.60 27.25 -38.87
CA ALA A 654 0.25 28.33 -37.94
C ALA A 654 0.06 29.71 -38.64
N LEU A 655 0.01 29.75 -39.96
CA LEU A 655 -0.13 30.96 -40.77
C LEU A 655 -1.55 31.24 -41.30
N ALA A 656 -2.54 30.44 -40.90
CA ALA A 656 -3.94 30.81 -41.13
C ALA A 656 -4.40 31.69 -39.95
N THR A 657 -4.38 32.96 -40.19
CA THR A 657 -4.98 34.12 -39.54
C THR A 657 -6.25 33.83 -38.73
N ASP A 658 -6.13 33.27 -37.52
CA ASP A 658 -7.15 33.34 -36.51
C ASP A 658 -6.50 33.40 -35.12
N PRO A 659 -6.60 34.54 -34.40
CA PRO A 659 -6.00 34.71 -33.09
C PRO A 659 -6.59 33.82 -31.98
N ASP A 660 -7.76 33.21 -32.22
CA ASP A 660 -8.49 32.46 -31.18
C ASP A 660 -8.23 30.94 -31.19
N HIS A 661 -7.32 30.44 -32.03
CA HIS A 661 -7.04 29.00 -32.19
C HIS A 661 -5.65 28.57 -31.70
N VAL A 662 -5.09 29.22 -30.70
CA VAL A 662 -3.76 28.87 -30.10
C VAL A 662 -3.82 27.60 -29.22
N ASP A 663 -4.99 27.04 -28.94
CA ASP A 663 -5.15 25.99 -27.93
C ASP A 663 -5.09 24.53 -28.39
N GLN A 664 -4.73 24.27 -29.67
CA GLN A 664 -4.62 22.89 -30.16
C GLN A 664 -3.37 22.63 -31.01
N LEU A 665 -2.20 22.80 -30.44
CA LEU A 665 -0.91 22.35 -31.00
C LEU A 665 -0.43 21.05 -30.38
N THR A 666 -1.27 20.03 -30.35
CA THR A 666 -0.85 18.64 -30.34
C THR A 666 -1.20 18.04 -31.68
N ASN A 667 -0.21 17.98 -32.58
CA ASN A 667 -0.35 17.17 -33.80
C ASN A 667 -0.41 15.69 -33.35
N MET A 668 -1.61 15.12 -33.30
CA MET A 668 -1.82 13.68 -33.11
C MET A 668 -1.81 13.02 -34.49
N GLY A 669 -0.98 11.98 -34.66
CA GLY A 669 -1.06 11.10 -35.80
C GLY A 669 -2.32 10.24 -35.70
N GLU A 670 -3.17 10.25 -36.72
CA GLU A 670 -4.34 9.37 -36.81
C GLU A 670 -3.96 8.07 -37.53
N ARG A 671 -4.38 6.94 -36.99
CA ARG A 671 -4.14 5.62 -37.58
C ARG A 671 -5.17 5.34 -38.67
N HIS A 672 -4.71 4.96 -39.86
CA HIS A 672 -5.59 4.36 -40.83
C HIS A 672 -6.09 2.99 -40.38
N SER A 673 -7.40 2.76 -40.43
CA SER A 673 -8.07 1.49 -40.11
C SER A 673 -7.87 0.44 -41.20
#